data_f0d194c0bc700eb12a3cc99d429bb99b
#
_entry.id   f0d194c0bc700eb12a3cc99d429bb99b
#
_cell.length_a   1.000
_cell.length_b   1.000
_cell.length_c   1.000
_cell.angle_alpha   90.00
_cell.angle_beta   90.00
_cell.angle_gamma   90.00
#
_symmetry.space_group_name_H-M   'P 1'
#
loop_
_entity.id
_entity.type
_entity.pdbx_description
1 polymer ?
#
loop_
_entity_poly.entity_id
_entity_poly.type
_entity_poly.pdbx_seq_one_letter_code
_entity_poly.pdbx_strand_id
1 'polypeptide(L)'
;MLPIVPLPQKQKRKNSKTNIASLNQPFILSQTEIDKSKSSIFKINIAVKNTSNNNTNKINNKKVSKKNEKTEIKNNNNNNLTFIENAIINFEKGFYNQSLQQALKSIEIEDSEEKANYIAFLCYLEMYDIDSAEKFLCNNNNNKKLKNLLENKKLQILLNSNKYKSYPKYINFLQNLHKNNSYFPKLEIHFYTDDYRGVLAKNKILKDEIIMAIPKQCLITLEVALNTNYGKKISEFMHQELNSPKHCLLSSFLLFEENNPIYKYYFDLLPNDYSNFPIFYTKKEFDYLKNSPFLNLIMNKKLDMQMDYNKLCEKIENFKNFTFEKFCKARLIISSRIFGISINNNKTDALVPFADLLNHRRPRQTQWFFDDDKNAFIVQAVEDINIGQEIFDSYGKKTNYRFLLNYGFTLENNDMGEYPLTINFNNEYPLYNMKKNFFKNKYDFIRTFNLNSNFQESQILELISYLRFLLYEENINNLFKKILSNRKTLNEEIAINYYFFYPINIEMEIKVLSHLKYLCEKELEKYPTTILQDQKLYKENKNKKDFNFNYRNCLLLLISEKSVLIYYIQFCDYCLQLLKSKKITEVIDKVAKDYKENNFKYNFYIKEVILKLVYEKEKEEIENDKKNYEKKQKTKEDKDMDEEDDI
;
A
#
# COMPACT_ATOMS: atom_id res chain seq x y z
N MET A 1 -30.95 8.23 19.76
CA MET A 1 -31.30 8.09 18.34
C MET A 1 -30.90 9.39 17.66
N LEU A 2 -29.79 9.41 16.94
CA LEU A 2 -29.40 10.56 16.11
C LEU A 2 -30.06 10.37 14.74
N PRO A 3 -30.53 11.42 14.07
CA PRO A 3 -31.17 11.30 12.76
C PRO A 3 -30.19 10.80 11.71
N ILE A 4 -30.61 9.78 10.97
CA ILE A 4 -29.88 9.19 9.85
C ILE A 4 -29.97 10.19 8.68
N VAL A 5 -28.84 10.77 8.31
CA VAL A 5 -28.70 11.56 7.07
C VAL A 5 -28.50 10.57 5.92
N PRO A 6 -29.37 10.54 4.90
CA PRO A 6 -29.20 9.66 3.75
C PRO A 6 -27.99 10.08 2.91
N LEU A 7 -27.14 9.09 2.56
CA LEU A 7 -25.96 9.26 1.74
C LEU A 7 -26.32 9.53 0.27
N PRO A 8 -25.53 10.35 -0.45
CA PRO A 8 -25.70 10.55 -1.89
C PRO A 8 -25.37 9.26 -2.65
N GLN A 9 -26.23 8.90 -3.60
CA GLN A 9 -26.01 7.77 -4.50
C GLN A 9 -24.73 7.99 -5.33
N LYS A 10 -23.87 6.99 -5.39
CA LYS A 10 -22.63 6.97 -6.20
C LYS A 10 -22.99 7.18 -7.69
N GLN A 11 -22.65 8.33 -8.25
CA GLN A 11 -22.66 8.52 -9.69
C GLN A 11 -21.59 7.64 -10.33
N LYS A 12 -21.97 6.87 -11.35
CA LYS A 12 -21.08 6.07 -12.20
C LYS A 12 -20.05 7.01 -12.85
N ARG A 13 -18.80 6.96 -12.43
CA ARG A 13 -17.71 7.59 -13.18
C ARG A 13 -17.57 6.91 -14.55
N LYS A 14 -17.91 7.62 -15.60
CA LYS A 14 -17.54 7.27 -16.97
C LYS A 14 -16.02 7.41 -17.08
N ASN A 15 -15.34 6.32 -17.41
CA ASN A 15 -13.91 6.31 -17.71
C ASN A 15 -13.66 7.20 -18.94
N SER A 16 -13.10 8.39 -18.73
CA SER A 16 -12.42 9.11 -19.79
C SER A 16 -11.03 8.49 -19.96
N LYS A 17 -10.81 7.81 -21.09
CA LYS A 17 -9.51 7.36 -21.56
C LYS A 17 -8.65 8.59 -21.86
N THR A 18 -7.73 8.93 -21.00
CA THR A 18 -6.58 9.75 -21.34
C THR A 18 -5.41 8.80 -21.59
N ASN A 19 -4.94 8.82 -22.83
CA ASN A 19 -3.71 8.15 -23.29
C ASN A 19 -2.52 8.67 -22.48
N ILE A 20 -1.93 7.80 -21.65
CA ILE A 20 -0.54 7.90 -21.24
C ILE A 20 0.16 6.70 -21.86
N ALA A 21 0.60 6.89 -23.09
CA ALA A 21 1.58 6.04 -23.73
C ALA A 21 2.98 6.55 -23.30
N SER A 22 3.84 5.60 -23.01
CA SER A 22 5.28 5.66 -22.72
C SER A 22 5.64 5.58 -21.22
N LEU A 23 5.95 4.34 -20.83
CA LEU A 23 7.00 3.88 -19.91
C LEU A 23 6.64 2.49 -19.35
N ASN A 24 6.58 1.49 -20.21
CA ASN A 24 6.67 0.09 -19.82
C ASN A 24 7.38 -0.66 -20.96
N GLN A 25 8.70 -0.71 -20.89
CA GLN A 25 9.44 -1.78 -21.54
C GLN A 25 9.62 -2.92 -20.54
N PRO A 26 9.32 -4.17 -20.88
CA PRO A 26 9.59 -5.29 -20.02
C PRO A 26 11.10 -5.54 -19.95
N PHE A 27 11.66 -5.50 -18.75
CA PHE A 27 13.02 -5.99 -18.50
C PHE A 27 13.03 -7.50 -18.69
N ILE A 28 13.52 -7.96 -19.84
CA ILE A 28 13.87 -9.37 -20.07
C ILE A 28 15.29 -9.55 -19.51
N LEU A 29 15.39 -10.25 -18.38
CA LEU A 29 16.68 -10.68 -17.85
C LEU A 29 17.30 -11.69 -18.80
N SER A 30 18.48 -11.41 -19.34
CA SER A 30 19.23 -12.29 -20.19
C SER A 30 19.83 -13.46 -19.39
N GLN A 31 20.01 -14.61 -20.04
CA GLN A 31 20.59 -15.83 -19.46
C GLN A 31 21.96 -15.58 -18.75
N THR A 32 22.66 -14.50 -19.12
CA THR A 32 23.93 -14.08 -18.52
C THR A 32 23.82 -13.45 -17.13
N GLU A 33 22.63 -12.96 -16.71
CA GLU A 33 22.41 -12.43 -15.36
C GLU A 33 22.06 -13.53 -14.36
N ILE A 34 21.47 -14.63 -14.84
CA ILE A 34 21.24 -15.85 -14.05
C ILE A 34 22.58 -16.53 -13.72
N ASP A 35 23.57 -16.45 -14.58
CA ASP A 35 24.88 -17.08 -14.38
C ASP A 35 25.80 -16.29 -13.43
N LYS A 36 25.56 -15.00 -13.23
CA LYS A 36 26.29 -14.19 -12.22
C LYS A 36 25.84 -14.47 -10.78
N SER A 37 24.64 -14.97 -10.56
CA SER A 37 24.16 -15.39 -9.24
C SER A 37 24.74 -16.73 -8.77
N LYS A 38 25.40 -17.49 -9.67
CA LYS A 38 25.98 -18.80 -9.37
C LYS A 38 27.32 -18.76 -8.63
N SER A 39 27.92 -17.61 -8.36
CA SER A 39 29.29 -17.51 -7.80
C SER A 39 29.37 -17.32 -6.29
N SER A 40 28.26 -17.30 -5.53
CA SER A 40 28.28 -17.21 -4.07
C SER A 40 27.57 -18.37 -3.39
N ILE A 41 28.00 -19.59 -3.69
CA ILE A 41 27.50 -20.78 -3.03
C ILE A 41 28.24 -20.98 -1.72
N PHE A 42 27.51 -21.03 -0.62
CA PHE A 42 27.95 -21.47 0.68
C PHE A 42 28.73 -22.79 0.57
N LYS A 43 30.00 -22.76 0.90
CA LYS A 43 30.79 -23.98 1.14
C LYS A 43 30.29 -24.62 2.43
N ILE A 44 29.31 -25.49 2.34
CA ILE A 44 29.13 -26.50 3.39
C ILE A 44 30.32 -27.46 3.22
N ASN A 45 31.29 -27.36 4.11
CA ASN A 45 32.37 -28.33 4.19
C ASN A 45 31.83 -29.70 4.60
N ILE A 46 31.36 -30.46 3.65
CA ILE A 46 31.19 -31.91 3.79
C ILE A 46 32.61 -32.46 3.64
N ALA A 47 33.28 -32.65 4.77
CA ALA A 47 34.57 -33.37 4.82
C ALA A 47 34.30 -34.85 4.50
N VAL A 48 34.20 -35.18 3.24
CA VAL A 48 34.31 -36.56 2.77
C VAL A 48 35.82 -36.79 2.52
N LYS A 49 36.45 -37.66 3.32
CA LYS A 49 37.81 -38.14 3.08
C LYS A 49 37.90 -38.75 1.67
N ASN A 50 38.54 -38.02 0.77
CA ASN A 50 39.02 -38.59 -0.49
C ASN A 50 40.23 -39.48 -0.16
N THR A 51 40.07 -40.78 -0.26
CA THR A 51 41.17 -41.70 -0.42
C THR A 51 41.68 -41.54 -1.84
N SER A 52 42.87 -40.99 -1.91
CA SER A 52 43.66 -40.81 -3.12
C SER A 52 44.03 -42.12 -3.76
N ASN A 53 43.95 -42.23 -5.06
CA ASN A 53 44.95 -42.97 -5.84
C ASN A 53 45.38 -42.10 -7.02
N ASN A 54 46.66 -41.68 -6.91
CA ASN A 54 47.43 -41.08 -7.99
C ASN A 54 47.72 -42.12 -9.07
N ASN A 55 47.51 -41.79 -10.32
CA ASN A 55 48.42 -42.18 -11.38
C ASN A 55 48.45 -41.14 -12.50
N THR A 56 49.61 -40.58 -12.63
CA THR A 56 50.14 -39.69 -13.68
C THR A 56 50.21 -40.39 -15.02
N ASN A 57 49.79 -39.74 -16.12
CA ASN A 57 50.57 -39.80 -17.36
C ASN A 57 50.31 -38.55 -18.24
N LYS A 58 51.43 -37.85 -18.49
CA LYS A 58 51.65 -36.87 -19.55
C LYS A 58 51.61 -37.59 -20.90
N ILE A 59 51.15 -36.96 -21.97
CA ILE A 59 51.77 -36.92 -23.29
C ILE A 59 51.06 -35.93 -24.25
N ASN A 60 51.81 -34.89 -24.63
CA ASN A 60 52.07 -34.24 -25.91
C ASN A 60 50.97 -33.83 -26.92
N ASN A 61 51.08 -32.55 -27.25
CA ASN A 61 50.64 -31.87 -28.45
C ASN A 61 51.10 -32.52 -29.76
N LYS A 62 50.17 -32.58 -30.77
CA LYS A 62 50.52 -32.37 -32.19
C LYS A 62 49.32 -31.81 -32.98
N LYS A 63 49.58 -30.73 -33.69
CA LYS A 63 48.75 -30.16 -34.76
C LYS A 63 48.66 -31.11 -35.95
N VAL A 64 47.50 -31.25 -36.57
CA VAL A 64 47.36 -31.42 -38.04
C VAL A 64 45.97 -30.99 -38.52
N SER A 65 45.97 -30.40 -39.67
CA SER A 65 45.08 -29.64 -40.51
C SER A 65 43.76 -30.27 -40.99
N LYS A 66 42.88 -29.35 -41.33
CA LYS A 66 41.66 -29.37 -42.16
C LYS A 66 41.43 -30.58 -43.08
N LYS A 67 40.18 -31.14 -43.05
CA LYS A 67 39.39 -31.45 -44.25
C LYS A 67 37.90 -31.41 -43.92
N ASN A 68 37.14 -30.81 -44.82
CA ASN A 68 35.70 -30.68 -44.78
C ASN A 68 35.00 -32.02 -44.97
N GLU A 69 34.04 -32.30 -44.10
CA GLU A 69 32.88 -33.14 -44.44
C GLU A 69 31.67 -32.70 -43.62
N LYS A 70 30.59 -32.38 -44.34
CA LYS A 70 29.28 -32.10 -43.76
C LYS A 70 28.76 -33.39 -43.11
N THR A 71 28.58 -33.36 -41.81
CA THR A 71 27.78 -34.36 -41.09
C THR A 71 26.90 -33.59 -40.08
N GLU A 72 25.63 -33.90 -40.12
CA GLU A 72 24.58 -33.34 -39.25
C GLU A 72 25.00 -33.44 -37.79
N ILE A 73 25.19 -32.29 -37.14
CA ILE A 73 25.39 -32.24 -35.69
C ILE A 73 23.99 -32.29 -35.06
N LYS A 74 23.59 -33.49 -34.66
CA LYS A 74 22.58 -33.70 -33.63
C LYS A 74 23.10 -33.00 -32.36
N ASN A 75 22.43 -31.93 -31.95
CA ASN A 75 22.59 -31.30 -30.64
C ASN A 75 22.13 -32.30 -29.55
N ASN A 76 23.05 -33.11 -29.06
CA ASN A 76 22.89 -33.91 -27.83
C ASN A 76 23.87 -33.31 -26.77
N ASN A 77 23.52 -32.16 -26.21
CA ASN A 77 24.05 -31.72 -24.93
C ASN A 77 22.95 -31.84 -23.86
N ASN A 78 22.40 -33.04 -23.71
CA ASN A 78 21.74 -33.42 -22.47
C ASN A 78 22.81 -34.05 -21.58
N ASN A 79 23.38 -33.23 -20.66
CA ASN A 79 24.00 -33.77 -19.46
C ASN A 79 22.84 -34.41 -18.66
N ASN A 80 22.64 -35.71 -18.83
CA ASN A 80 21.74 -36.50 -18.00
C ASN A 80 22.33 -36.61 -16.61
N LEU A 81 21.98 -35.60 -15.73
CA LEU A 81 22.29 -35.67 -14.32
C LEU A 81 21.61 -36.89 -13.71
N THR A 82 22.33 -37.60 -12.86
CA THR A 82 21.76 -38.75 -12.10
C THR A 82 20.65 -38.24 -11.15
N PHE A 83 19.77 -39.14 -10.71
CA PHE A 83 18.71 -38.76 -9.75
C PHE A 83 19.29 -38.16 -8.47
N ILE A 84 20.44 -38.69 -7.98
CA ILE A 84 21.07 -38.16 -6.79
C ILE A 84 21.67 -36.75 -7.00
N GLU A 85 22.28 -36.48 -8.15
CA GLU A 85 22.76 -35.14 -8.48
C GLU A 85 21.62 -34.13 -8.56
N ASN A 86 20.52 -34.52 -9.20
CA ASN A 86 19.30 -33.69 -9.22
C ASN A 86 18.72 -33.46 -7.81
N ALA A 87 18.75 -34.47 -6.93
CA ALA A 87 18.32 -34.37 -5.57
C ALA A 87 19.19 -33.34 -4.78
N ILE A 88 20.50 -33.44 -4.90
CA ILE A 88 21.45 -32.52 -4.25
C ILE A 88 21.23 -31.09 -4.74
N ILE A 89 21.16 -30.87 -6.04
CA ILE A 89 20.93 -29.55 -6.65
C ILE A 89 19.61 -28.95 -6.17
N ASN A 90 18.53 -29.72 -6.14
CA ASN A 90 17.23 -29.24 -5.66
C ASN A 90 17.25 -28.94 -4.16
N PHE A 91 17.96 -29.73 -3.35
CA PHE A 91 18.12 -29.49 -1.92
C PHE A 91 18.86 -28.16 -1.66
N GLU A 92 20.02 -27.96 -2.33
CA GLU A 92 20.82 -26.74 -2.22
C GLU A 92 20.03 -25.50 -2.68
N LYS A 93 19.15 -25.66 -3.67
CA LYS A 93 18.25 -24.59 -4.13
C LYS A 93 17.04 -24.40 -3.23
N GLY A 94 16.78 -25.26 -2.26
CA GLY A 94 15.64 -25.17 -1.34
C GLY A 94 14.32 -25.75 -1.87
N PHE A 95 14.32 -26.49 -2.97
CA PHE A 95 13.17 -27.22 -3.50
C PHE A 95 13.05 -28.61 -2.84
N TYR A 96 12.76 -28.61 -1.54
CA TYR A 96 12.86 -29.81 -0.71
C TYR A 96 11.97 -30.95 -1.14
N ASN A 97 10.74 -30.70 -1.58
CA ASN A 97 9.85 -31.76 -2.07
C ASN A 97 10.34 -32.38 -3.37
N GLN A 98 10.83 -31.58 -4.32
CA GLN A 98 11.40 -32.07 -5.56
C GLN A 98 12.70 -32.84 -5.29
N SER A 99 13.54 -32.35 -4.40
CA SER A 99 14.74 -33.02 -3.94
C SER A 99 14.43 -34.38 -3.33
N LEU A 100 13.43 -34.47 -2.45
CA LEU A 100 12.97 -35.69 -1.82
C LEU A 100 12.52 -36.73 -2.88
N GLN A 101 11.71 -36.31 -3.86
CA GLN A 101 11.26 -37.21 -4.94
C GLN A 101 12.42 -37.78 -5.75
N GLN A 102 13.45 -36.98 -6.06
CA GLN A 102 14.63 -37.46 -6.78
C GLN A 102 15.50 -38.38 -5.90
N ALA A 103 15.65 -38.06 -4.60
CA ALA A 103 16.37 -38.90 -3.66
C ALA A 103 15.69 -40.28 -3.50
N LEU A 104 14.37 -40.34 -3.35
CA LEU A 104 13.61 -41.61 -3.27
C LEU A 104 13.73 -42.43 -4.53
N LYS A 105 13.69 -41.80 -5.72
CA LYS A 105 13.94 -42.51 -6.99
C LYS A 105 15.35 -43.08 -7.07
N SER A 106 16.38 -42.35 -6.58
CA SER A 106 17.75 -42.86 -6.53
C SER A 106 17.89 -44.06 -5.60
N ILE A 107 17.14 -44.11 -4.49
CA ILE A 107 17.10 -45.29 -3.60
C ILE A 107 16.44 -46.51 -4.28
N GLU A 108 15.36 -46.29 -5.02
CA GLU A 108 14.63 -47.38 -5.72
C GLU A 108 15.48 -48.09 -6.75
N ILE A 109 16.44 -47.39 -7.39
CA ILE A 109 17.32 -47.98 -8.43
C ILE A 109 18.72 -48.35 -7.87
N GLU A 110 18.89 -48.34 -6.54
CA GLU A 110 20.14 -48.67 -5.83
C GLU A 110 21.36 -47.85 -6.27
N ASP A 111 21.15 -46.65 -6.80
CA ASP A 111 22.20 -45.72 -7.18
C ASP A 111 22.55 -44.75 -6.02
N SER A 112 23.73 -44.94 -5.44
CA SER A 112 24.24 -44.08 -4.36
C SER A 112 23.34 -44.02 -3.12
N GLU A 113 22.84 -45.18 -2.66
CA GLU A 113 21.83 -45.31 -1.58
C GLU A 113 22.16 -44.49 -0.31
N GLU A 114 23.40 -44.50 0.18
CA GLU A 114 23.78 -43.78 1.40
C GLU A 114 23.58 -42.27 1.25
N LYS A 115 23.99 -41.67 0.12
CA LYS A 115 23.81 -40.23 -0.16
C LYS A 115 22.37 -39.88 -0.36
N ALA A 116 21.62 -40.70 -1.07
CA ALA A 116 20.20 -40.48 -1.32
C ALA A 116 19.39 -40.53 -0.03
N ASN A 117 19.69 -41.50 0.83
CA ASN A 117 19.12 -41.60 2.18
C ASN A 117 19.43 -40.38 3.04
N TYR A 118 20.66 -39.85 3.00
CA TYR A 118 21.02 -38.66 3.72
C TYR A 118 20.25 -37.42 3.24
N ILE A 119 20.12 -37.20 1.92
CA ILE A 119 19.38 -36.09 1.35
C ILE A 119 17.89 -36.22 1.65
N ALA A 120 17.29 -37.41 1.51
CA ALA A 120 15.89 -37.64 1.84
C ALA A 120 15.58 -37.30 3.31
N PHE A 121 16.44 -37.75 4.23
CA PHE A 121 16.32 -37.40 5.66
C PHE A 121 16.35 -35.87 5.89
N LEU A 122 17.30 -35.17 5.26
CA LEU A 122 17.40 -33.70 5.40
C LEU A 122 16.16 -33.01 4.81
N CYS A 123 15.60 -33.50 3.69
CA CYS A 123 14.38 -32.98 3.13
C CYS A 123 13.20 -33.11 4.11
N TYR A 124 13.02 -34.27 4.73
CA TYR A 124 11.99 -34.44 5.75
C TYR A 124 12.13 -33.45 6.91
N LEU A 125 13.36 -33.23 7.41
CA LEU A 125 13.62 -32.26 8.48
C LEU A 125 13.28 -30.82 8.06
N GLU A 126 13.70 -30.38 6.88
CA GLU A 126 13.42 -29.02 6.39
C GLU A 126 11.93 -28.80 6.11
N MET A 127 11.24 -29.88 5.69
CA MET A 127 9.79 -29.86 5.49
C MET A 127 9.00 -30.05 6.78
N TYR A 128 9.63 -30.17 7.94
CA TYR A 128 9.01 -30.42 9.26
C TYR A 128 8.26 -31.76 9.35
N ASP A 129 8.54 -32.71 8.47
CA ASP A 129 7.96 -34.06 8.50
C ASP A 129 8.80 -34.98 9.42
N ILE A 130 8.62 -34.76 10.70
CA ILE A 130 9.43 -35.42 11.75
C ILE A 130 9.19 -36.93 11.80
N ASP A 131 7.95 -37.35 11.60
CA ASP A 131 7.58 -38.78 11.63
C ASP A 131 8.23 -39.56 10.48
N SER A 132 8.25 -38.97 9.29
CA SER A 132 8.93 -39.56 8.13
C SER A 132 10.45 -39.55 8.32
N ALA A 133 11.02 -38.46 8.87
CA ALA A 133 12.45 -38.39 9.18
C ALA A 133 12.85 -39.47 10.20
N GLU A 134 12.04 -39.70 11.24
CA GLU A 134 12.31 -40.70 12.26
C GLU A 134 12.26 -42.13 11.69
N LYS A 135 11.19 -42.48 10.94
CA LYS A 135 11.08 -43.76 10.25
C LYS A 135 12.25 -44.01 9.31
N PHE A 136 12.67 -42.97 8.59
CA PHE A 136 13.77 -43.06 7.65
C PHE A 136 15.11 -43.30 8.35
N LEU A 137 15.34 -42.67 9.54
CA LEU A 137 16.52 -42.87 10.35
C LEU A 137 16.58 -44.30 10.94
N CYS A 138 15.44 -44.86 11.36
CA CYS A 138 15.37 -46.23 11.89
C CYS A 138 15.77 -47.28 10.86
N ASN A 139 15.43 -47.05 9.59
CA ASN A 139 15.77 -47.95 8.49
C ASN A 139 17.22 -47.85 8.01
N ASN A 140 17.95 -46.78 8.35
CA ASN A 140 19.26 -46.45 7.83
C ASN A 140 20.30 -46.35 8.94
N ASN A 141 20.63 -47.46 9.61
CA ASN A 141 21.71 -47.62 10.59
C ASN A 141 22.15 -46.37 11.35
N ASN A 142 21.44 -46.04 12.43
CA ASN A 142 21.84 -45.21 13.61
C ASN A 142 23.01 -44.23 13.44
N ASN A 143 23.00 -43.40 12.42
CA ASN A 143 23.98 -42.33 12.27
C ASN A 143 23.77 -41.31 13.40
N LYS A 144 24.70 -41.28 14.37
CA LYS A 144 24.66 -40.43 15.56
C LYS A 144 24.46 -38.94 15.21
N LYS A 145 25.03 -38.47 14.08
CA LYS A 145 24.92 -37.07 13.62
C LYS A 145 23.48 -36.77 13.18
N LEU A 146 22.87 -37.67 12.42
CA LEU A 146 21.47 -37.50 11.95
C LEU A 146 20.50 -37.60 13.13
N LYS A 147 20.73 -38.49 14.08
CA LYS A 147 19.96 -38.59 15.30
C LYS A 147 19.97 -37.28 16.10
N ASN A 148 21.15 -36.68 16.26
CA ASN A 148 21.27 -35.39 16.96
C ASN A 148 20.52 -34.27 16.22
N LEU A 149 20.54 -34.24 14.87
CA LEU A 149 19.80 -33.24 14.09
C LEU A 149 18.28 -33.43 14.29
N LEU A 150 17.79 -34.65 14.28
CA LEU A 150 16.39 -34.97 14.54
C LEU A 150 15.96 -34.52 15.95
N GLU A 151 16.73 -34.90 16.97
CA GLU A 151 16.40 -34.56 18.36
C GLU A 151 16.44 -33.03 18.60
N ASN A 152 17.41 -32.32 18.00
CA ASN A 152 17.44 -30.86 18.07
C ASN A 152 16.19 -30.23 17.41
N LYS A 153 15.74 -30.74 16.25
CA LYS A 153 14.53 -30.27 15.58
C LYS A 153 13.28 -30.55 16.40
N LYS A 154 13.14 -31.76 16.97
CA LYS A 154 12.06 -32.13 17.88
C LYS A 154 12.01 -31.19 19.09
N LEU A 155 13.16 -30.95 19.72
CA LEU A 155 13.27 -30.05 20.87
C LEU A 155 12.85 -28.61 20.51
N GLN A 156 13.31 -28.09 19.37
CA GLN A 156 12.90 -26.77 18.87
C GLN A 156 11.37 -26.68 18.69
N ILE A 157 10.76 -27.67 18.06
CA ILE A 157 9.32 -27.72 17.84
C ILE A 157 8.59 -27.80 19.18
N LEU A 158 9.03 -28.64 20.10
CA LEU A 158 8.44 -28.80 21.44
C LEU A 158 8.51 -27.50 22.25
N LEU A 159 9.66 -26.84 22.29
CA LEU A 159 9.84 -25.56 23.02
C LEU A 159 8.92 -24.48 22.47
N ASN A 160 8.83 -24.34 21.15
CA ASN A 160 7.96 -23.36 20.53
C ASN A 160 6.47 -23.73 20.72
N SER A 161 6.09 -24.99 20.63
CA SER A 161 4.71 -25.44 20.86
C SER A 161 4.25 -25.23 22.31
N ASN A 162 5.17 -25.39 23.27
CA ASN A 162 4.88 -25.11 24.67
C ASN A 162 4.78 -23.60 24.96
N LYS A 163 5.52 -22.79 24.21
CA LYS A 163 5.53 -21.33 24.38
C LYS A 163 4.39 -20.65 23.63
N TYR A 164 4.04 -21.13 22.43
CA TYR A 164 3.04 -20.52 21.55
C TYR A 164 1.98 -21.54 21.12
N LYS A 165 0.74 -21.34 21.55
CA LYS A 165 -0.39 -22.25 21.29
C LYS A 165 -0.70 -22.46 19.81
N SER A 166 -0.44 -21.45 18.98
CA SER A 166 -0.68 -21.51 17.53
C SER A 166 0.43 -22.22 16.76
N TYR A 167 1.61 -22.44 17.37
CA TYR A 167 2.79 -22.96 16.66
C TYR A 167 2.58 -24.31 15.95
N PRO A 168 1.87 -25.32 16.52
CA PRO A 168 1.62 -26.58 15.82
C PRO A 168 0.83 -26.40 14.51
N LYS A 169 -0.11 -25.45 14.46
CA LYS A 169 -0.86 -25.14 13.24
C LYS A 169 0.06 -24.59 12.13
N TYR A 170 1.06 -23.79 12.50
CA TYR A 170 2.06 -23.29 11.55
C TYR A 170 2.95 -24.41 11.01
N ILE A 171 3.32 -25.41 11.81
CA ILE A 171 4.06 -26.58 11.33
C ILE A 171 3.26 -27.31 10.23
N ASN A 172 1.99 -27.61 10.51
CA ASN A 172 1.11 -28.27 9.51
C ASN A 172 0.98 -27.45 8.23
N PHE A 173 0.88 -26.12 8.37
CA PHE A 173 0.82 -25.21 7.23
C PHE A 173 2.11 -25.23 6.41
N LEU A 174 3.28 -25.16 7.04
CA LEU A 174 4.57 -25.21 6.34
C LEU A 174 4.75 -26.55 5.63
N GLN A 175 4.38 -27.66 6.27
CA GLN A 175 4.38 -28.99 5.61
C GLN A 175 3.52 -29.00 4.37
N ASN A 176 2.31 -28.43 4.43
CA ASN A 176 1.42 -28.36 3.28
C ASN A 176 2.02 -27.55 2.13
N LEU A 177 2.60 -26.38 2.43
CA LEU A 177 3.24 -25.53 1.42
C LEU A 177 4.43 -26.25 0.75
N HIS A 178 5.28 -26.92 1.51
CA HIS A 178 6.41 -27.68 0.97
C HIS A 178 5.95 -28.83 0.08
N LYS A 179 4.91 -29.58 0.50
CA LYS A 179 4.30 -30.65 -0.32
C LYS A 179 3.76 -30.14 -1.66
N ASN A 180 3.35 -28.87 -1.71
CA ASN A 180 2.90 -28.19 -2.92
C ASN A 180 4.01 -27.42 -3.67
N ASN A 181 5.29 -27.74 -3.40
CA ASN A 181 6.45 -27.15 -4.05
C ASN A 181 6.62 -25.63 -3.85
N SER A 182 6.13 -25.09 -2.75
CA SER A 182 6.41 -23.70 -2.37
C SER A 182 7.89 -23.54 -1.96
N TYR A 183 8.48 -22.43 -2.36
CA TYR A 183 9.90 -22.10 -2.14
C TYR A 183 10.05 -20.94 -1.17
N PHE A 184 10.72 -21.14 -0.04
CA PHE A 184 11.08 -20.11 0.95
C PHE A 184 12.24 -20.57 1.88
N PRO A 185 13.38 -21.08 1.35
CA PRO A 185 14.38 -21.79 2.15
C PRO A 185 15.14 -20.90 3.16
N LYS A 186 15.15 -19.59 2.92
CA LYS A 186 15.85 -18.63 3.79
C LYS A 186 14.93 -17.92 4.78
N LEU A 187 13.68 -18.33 4.87
CA LEU A 187 12.65 -17.69 5.67
C LEU A 187 12.24 -18.55 6.85
N GLU A 188 11.96 -17.90 7.97
CA GLU A 188 11.49 -18.56 9.20
C GLU A 188 10.42 -17.70 9.87
N ILE A 189 9.33 -18.35 10.35
CA ILE A 189 8.28 -17.66 11.09
C ILE A 189 8.75 -17.46 12.52
N HIS A 190 8.71 -16.23 13.00
CA HIS A 190 9.05 -15.84 14.35
C HIS A 190 7.84 -15.31 15.11
N PHE A 191 7.64 -15.81 16.33
CA PHE A 191 6.57 -15.37 17.21
C PHE A 191 7.14 -14.39 18.25
N TYR A 192 6.60 -13.18 18.28
CA TYR A 192 6.86 -12.21 19.35
C TYR A 192 5.90 -12.44 20.52
N THR A 193 4.63 -12.75 20.22
CA THR A 193 3.58 -13.18 21.14
C THR A 193 2.73 -14.27 20.46
N ASP A 194 1.70 -14.80 21.13
CA ASP A 194 0.75 -15.72 20.49
C ASP A 194 0.01 -15.09 19.31
N ASP A 195 -0.23 -13.78 19.36
CA ASP A 195 -1.04 -13.04 18.37
C ASP A 195 -0.19 -12.19 17.40
N TYR A 196 1.10 -11.95 17.73
CA TYR A 196 2.00 -11.16 16.92
C TYR A 196 3.20 -11.97 16.46
N ARG A 197 3.37 -12.04 15.15
CA ARG A 197 4.42 -12.78 14.47
C ARG A 197 4.98 -11.98 13.29
N GLY A 198 6.17 -12.37 12.85
CA GLY A 198 6.81 -11.88 11.63
C GLY A 198 7.57 -12.99 10.93
N VAL A 199 8.23 -12.67 9.85
CA VAL A 199 9.10 -13.58 9.10
C VAL A 199 10.53 -13.04 9.21
N LEU A 200 11.46 -13.88 9.68
CA LEU A 200 12.87 -13.53 9.80
C LEU A 200 13.69 -14.17 8.68
N ALA A 201 14.81 -13.54 8.38
CA ALA A 201 15.84 -14.12 7.51
C ALA A 201 16.63 -15.19 8.28
N LYS A 202 16.47 -16.47 7.90
CA LYS A 202 17.23 -17.62 8.44
C LYS A 202 18.69 -17.60 7.95
N ASN A 203 18.92 -17.04 6.75
CA ASN A 203 20.23 -16.87 6.12
C ASN A 203 20.35 -15.46 5.54
N LYS A 204 21.56 -14.99 5.25
CA LYS A 204 21.76 -13.72 4.54
C LYS A 204 21.02 -13.76 3.18
N ILE A 205 20.28 -12.73 2.89
CA ILE A 205 19.57 -12.50 1.65
C ILE A 205 20.24 -11.33 0.93
N LEU A 206 20.50 -11.48 -0.36
CA LEU A 206 21.10 -10.44 -1.17
C LEU A 206 19.99 -9.64 -1.89
N LYS A 207 20.31 -8.41 -2.23
CA LYS A 207 19.46 -7.60 -3.11
C LYS A 207 19.18 -8.36 -4.41
N ASP A 208 17.96 -8.21 -4.92
CA ASP A 208 17.43 -8.84 -6.14
C ASP A 208 17.31 -10.39 -6.04
N GLU A 209 17.51 -10.97 -4.86
CA GLU A 209 17.30 -12.41 -4.64
C GLU A 209 15.82 -12.73 -4.51
N ILE A 210 15.36 -13.79 -5.21
CA ILE A 210 14.02 -14.38 -5.00
C ILE A 210 14.05 -15.12 -3.66
N ILE A 211 13.23 -14.67 -2.72
CA ILE A 211 13.17 -15.22 -1.37
C ILE A 211 11.97 -16.13 -1.14
N MET A 212 10.94 -15.99 -2.00
CA MET A 212 9.72 -16.79 -1.90
C MET A 212 9.12 -17.00 -3.29
N ALA A 213 8.64 -18.22 -3.56
CA ALA A 213 7.79 -18.54 -4.70
C ALA A 213 6.65 -19.44 -4.24
N ILE A 214 5.41 -18.99 -4.41
CA ILE A 214 4.19 -19.73 -4.03
C ILE A 214 3.45 -20.11 -5.32
N PRO A 215 3.33 -21.40 -5.64
CA PRO A 215 2.65 -21.88 -6.85
C PRO A 215 1.18 -21.43 -6.93
N LYS A 216 0.69 -21.16 -8.14
CA LYS A 216 -0.70 -20.71 -8.39
C LYS A 216 -1.74 -21.58 -7.69
N GLN A 217 -1.53 -22.89 -7.63
CA GLN A 217 -2.43 -23.85 -6.98
C GLN A 217 -2.60 -23.62 -5.46
N CYS A 218 -1.67 -22.92 -4.81
CA CYS A 218 -1.76 -22.56 -3.40
C CYS A 218 -2.50 -21.23 -3.18
N LEU A 219 -2.77 -20.44 -4.23
CA LEU A 219 -3.40 -19.15 -4.15
C LEU A 219 -4.92 -19.27 -4.15
N ILE A 220 -5.59 -18.42 -3.39
CA ILE A 220 -7.06 -18.27 -3.44
C ILE A 220 -7.34 -17.01 -4.27
N THR A 221 -7.54 -17.20 -5.57
CA THR A 221 -7.82 -16.13 -6.53
C THR A 221 -9.32 -15.88 -6.68
N LEU A 222 -9.68 -14.75 -7.32
CA LEU A 222 -11.08 -14.53 -7.73
C LEU A 222 -11.59 -15.66 -8.65
N GLU A 223 -10.74 -16.19 -9.54
CA GLU A 223 -11.07 -17.31 -10.41
C GLU A 223 -11.48 -18.57 -9.63
N VAL A 224 -10.69 -18.91 -8.58
CA VAL A 224 -11.00 -20.05 -7.69
C VAL A 224 -12.36 -19.85 -7.02
N ALA A 225 -12.64 -18.67 -6.51
CA ALA A 225 -13.91 -18.37 -5.85
C ALA A 225 -15.10 -18.37 -6.85
N LEU A 226 -14.93 -17.84 -8.07
CA LEU A 226 -15.94 -17.82 -9.12
C LEU A 226 -16.31 -19.22 -9.62
N ASN A 227 -15.38 -20.19 -9.58
CA ASN A 227 -15.63 -21.54 -10.04
C ASN A 227 -16.51 -22.38 -9.10
N THR A 228 -16.83 -21.87 -7.90
CA THR A 228 -17.78 -22.51 -6.98
C THR A 228 -19.24 -22.28 -7.41
N ASN A 229 -20.17 -23.14 -6.93
CA ASN A 229 -21.59 -22.98 -7.25
C ASN A 229 -22.16 -21.65 -6.74
N TYR A 230 -21.82 -21.26 -5.50
CA TYR A 230 -22.24 -19.97 -4.94
C TYR A 230 -21.50 -18.80 -5.59
N GLY A 231 -20.25 -18.97 -5.99
CA GLY A 231 -19.46 -17.93 -6.70
C GLY A 231 -20.05 -17.58 -8.06
N LYS A 232 -20.50 -18.56 -8.83
CA LYS A 232 -21.23 -18.34 -10.10
C LYS A 232 -22.52 -17.54 -9.87
N LYS A 233 -23.31 -17.91 -8.86
CA LYS A 233 -24.51 -17.14 -8.49
C LYS A 233 -24.20 -15.71 -8.06
N ILE A 234 -23.15 -15.51 -7.24
CA ILE A 234 -22.72 -14.15 -6.83
C ILE A 234 -22.32 -13.33 -8.05
N SER A 235 -21.65 -13.92 -9.05
CA SER A 235 -21.19 -13.21 -10.25
C SER A 235 -22.31 -12.58 -11.06
N GLU A 236 -23.54 -13.11 -10.99
CA GLU A 236 -24.70 -12.63 -11.75
C GLU A 236 -25.17 -11.23 -11.29
N PHE A 237 -24.97 -10.88 -10.00
CA PHE A 237 -25.46 -9.62 -9.44
C PHE A 237 -24.39 -8.75 -8.76
N MET A 238 -23.19 -9.28 -8.50
CA MET A 238 -22.21 -8.62 -7.63
C MET A 238 -21.82 -7.21 -8.08
N HIS A 239 -21.72 -6.95 -9.37
CA HIS A 239 -21.30 -5.64 -9.89
C HIS A 239 -22.39 -4.57 -9.86
N GLN A 240 -23.65 -4.98 -9.84
CA GLN A 240 -24.81 -4.10 -9.81
C GLN A 240 -25.32 -3.83 -8.40
N GLU A 241 -25.25 -4.84 -7.51
CA GLU A 241 -25.96 -4.82 -6.23
C GLU A 241 -25.06 -4.80 -5.00
N LEU A 242 -23.76 -5.16 -5.11
CA LEU A 242 -22.84 -5.15 -3.99
C LEU A 242 -21.92 -3.92 -3.98
N ASN A 243 -21.71 -3.35 -2.80
CA ASN A 243 -20.79 -2.21 -2.60
C ASN A 243 -19.32 -2.60 -2.82
N SER A 244 -18.97 -3.85 -2.49
CA SER A 244 -17.61 -4.36 -2.61
C SER A 244 -17.59 -5.76 -3.26
N PRO A 245 -17.85 -5.88 -4.57
CA PRO A 245 -18.07 -7.15 -5.26
C PRO A 245 -17.00 -8.21 -5.02
N LYS A 246 -15.75 -7.89 -5.31
CA LYS A 246 -14.62 -8.81 -5.14
C LYS A 246 -14.42 -9.26 -3.69
N HIS A 247 -14.54 -8.32 -2.75
CA HIS A 247 -14.40 -8.65 -1.33
C HIS A 247 -15.56 -9.54 -0.86
N CYS A 248 -16.78 -9.31 -1.33
CA CYS A 248 -17.93 -10.17 -1.01
C CYS A 248 -17.73 -11.59 -1.52
N LEU A 249 -17.28 -11.74 -2.77
CA LEU A 249 -17.00 -13.03 -3.38
C LEU A 249 -15.94 -13.82 -2.59
N LEU A 250 -14.77 -13.22 -2.34
CA LEU A 250 -13.70 -13.88 -1.58
C LEU A 250 -14.08 -14.15 -0.11
N SER A 251 -14.86 -13.25 0.51
CA SER A 251 -15.35 -13.49 1.88
C SER A 251 -16.35 -14.62 1.93
N SER A 252 -17.21 -14.75 0.92
CA SER A 252 -18.11 -15.90 0.79
C SER A 252 -17.32 -17.20 0.62
N PHE A 253 -16.24 -17.17 -0.15
CA PHE A 253 -15.34 -18.32 -0.29
C PHE A 253 -14.75 -18.73 1.07
N LEU A 254 -14.21 -17.80 1.86
CA LEU A 254 -13.70 -18.11 3.18
C LEU A 254 -14.76 -18.75 4.10
N LEU A 255 -16.02 -18.29 4.01
CA LEU A 255 -17.11 -18.78 4.86
C LEU A 255 -17.58 -20.18 4.45
N PHE A 256 -17.81 -20.41 3.15
CA PHE A 256 -18.29 -21.70 2.67
C PHE A 256 -17.23 -22.79 2.69
N GLU A 257 -15.96 -22.42 2.44
CA GLU A 257 -14.84 -23.35 2.36
C GLU A 257 -14.06 -23.51 3.67
N GLU A 258 -14.57 -22.99 4.79
CA GLU A 258 -13.91 -23.00 6.11
C GLU A 258 -13.37 -24.38 6.51
N ASN A 259 -14.11 -25.46 6.20
CA ASN A 259 -13.75 -26.84 6.51
C ASN A 259 -13.18 -27.61 5.32
N ASN A 260 -12.93 -26.95 4.18
CA ASN A 260 -12.38 -27.62 3.02
C ASN A 260 -10.92 -28.05 3.30
N PRO A 261 -10.60 -29.35 3.20
CA PRO A 261 -9.26 -29.86 3.52
C PRO A 261 -8.13 -29.21 2.75
N ILE A 262 -8.39 -28.72 1.51
CA ILE A 262 -7.40 -28.06 0.67
C ILE A 262 -6.92 -26.76 1.29
N TYR A 263 -7.83 -25.97 1.89
CA TYR A 263 -7.53 -24.64 2.40
C TYR A 263 -7.41 -24.57 3.92
N LYS A 264 -7.82 -25.64 4.62
CA LYS A 264 -7.90 -25.69 6.08
C LYS A 264 -6.59 -25.30 6.77
N TYR A 265 -5.46 -25.79 6.29
CA TYR A 265 -4.14 -25.49 6.87
C TYR A 265 -3.83 -23.99 6.87
N TYR A 266 -4.31 -23.26 5.87
CA TYR A 266 -4.17 -21.82 5.81
C TYR A 266 -5.25 -21.10 6.64
N PHE A 267 -6.51 -21.53 6.56
CA PHE A 267 -7.62 -20.91 7.30
C PHE A 267 -7.45 -21.02 8.82
N ASP A 268 -6.88 -22.11 9.31
CA ASP A 268 -6.58 -22.32 10.74
C ASP A 268 -5.55 -21.30 11.29
N LEU A 269 -4.80 -20.60 10.42
CA LEU A 269 -3.83 -19.56 10.79
C LEU A 269 -4.38 -18.14 10.73
N LEU A 270 -5.55 -17.96 10.12
CA LEU A 270 -6.15 -16.63 10.04
C LEU A 270 -6.53 -16.15 11.44
N PRO A 271 -6.40 -14.84 11.73
CA PRO A 271 -6.72 -14.31 13.04
C PRO A 271 -8.15 -14.64 13.46
N ASN A 272 -8.36 -14.91 14.72
CA ASN A 272 -9.69 -15.11 15.33
C ASN A 272 -10.18 -13.83 16.03
N ASP A 273 -9.25 -13.01 16.54
CA ASP A 273 -9.55 -11.73 17.18
C ASP A 273 -9.39 -10.57 16.20
N TYR A 274 -10.41 -9.74 16.12
CA TYR A 274 -10.52 -8.55 15.31
C TYR A 274 -10.90 -7.32 16.14
N SER A 275 -10.75 -7.39 17.45
CA SER A 275 -11.07 -6.29 18.39
C SER A 275 -10.25 -5.01 18.10
N ASN A 276 -9.12 -5.15 17.43
CA ASN A 276 -8.28 -4.03 16.98
C ASN A 276 -8.83 -3.29 15.73
N PHE A 277 -9.87 -3.83 15.07
CA PHE A 277 -10.51 -3.16 13.96
C PHE A 277 -11.67 -2.28 14.41
N PRO A 278 -11.77 -1.02 13.93
CA PRO A 278 -12.73 -0.04 14.44
C PRO A 278 -14.21 -0.44 14.33
N ILE A 279 -14.58 -1.32 13.39
CA ILE A 279 -15.96 -1.81 13.28
C ILE A 279 -16.41 -2.66 14.50
N PHE A 280 -15.45 -3.18 15.28
CA PHE A 280 -15.68 -3.95 16.50
C PHE A 280 -15.37 -3.17 17.78
N TYR A 281 -15.05 -1.89 17.68
CA TYR A 281 -14.76 -1.07 18.84
C TYR A 281 -15.94 -1.01 19.81
N THR A 282 -15.61 -1.07 21.09
CA THR A 282 -16.54 -0.84 22.20
C THR A 282 -16.93 0.64 22.29
N LYS A 283 -17.98 0.96 23.06
CA LYS A 283 -18.38 2.36 23.30
C LYS A 283 -17.22 3.20 23.83
N LYS A 284 -16.42 2.67 24.76
CA LYS A 284 -15.24 3.33 25.32
C LYS A 284 -14.19 3.66 24.25
N GLU A 285 -13.98 2.76 23.31
CA GLU A 285 -13.01 2.96 22.21
C GLU A 285 -13.52 3.98 21.18
N PHE A 286 -14.83 4.03 20.93
CA PHE A 286 -15.43 5.12 20.16
C PHE A 286 -15.27 6.48 20.82
N ASP A 287 -15.31 6.54 22.16
CA ASP A 287 -15.08 7.79 22.91
C ASP A 287 -13.64 8.33 22.71
N TYR A 288 -12.65 7.46 22.43
CA TYR A 288 -11.29 7.91 22.08
C TYR A 288 -11.25 8.69 20.76
N LEU A 289 -12.20 8.45 19.85
CA LEU A 289 -12.32 9.09 18.55
C LEU A 289 -13.35 10.22 18.53
N LYS A 290 -13.77 10.71 19.70
CA LYS A 290 -14.78 11.75 19.79
C LYS A 290 -14.42 12.97 18.94
N ASN A 291 -15.36 13.41 18.11
CA ASN A 291 -15.24 14.53 17.17
C ASN A 291 -14.26 14.31 16.00
N SER A 292 -13.66 13.13 15.87
CA SER A 292 -12.91 12.75 14.68
C SER A 292 -13.86 12.43 13.52
N PRO A 293 -13.61 12.92 12.30
CA PRO A 293 -14.38 12.54 11.11
C PRO A 293 -14.23 11.06 10.76
N PHE A 294 -13.24 10.37 11.31
CA PHE A 294 -13.03 8.94 11.13
C PHE A 294 -14.21 8.08 11.62
N LEU A 295 -14.97 8.56 12.62
CA LEU A 295 -16.20 7.90 13.08
C LEU A 295 -17.20 7.69 11.94
N ASN A 296 -17.36 8.67 11.06
CA ASN A 296 -18.23 8.55 9.89
C ASN A 296 -17.75 7.48 8.90
N LEU A 297 -16.43 7.36 8.73
CA LEU A 297 -15.85 6.33 7.86
C LEU A 297 -16.09 4.92 8.41
N ILE A 298 -16.00 4.75 9.74
CA ILE A 298 -16.31 3.47 10.40
C ILE A 298 -17.78 3.11 10.19
N MET A 299 -18.68 4.07 10.45
CA MET A 299 -20.14 3.86 10.31
C MET A 299 -20.52 3.52 8.86
N ASN A 300 -19.98 4.25 7.89
CA ASN A 300 -20.21 4.00 6.47
C ASN A 300 -19.71 2.62 6.05
N LYS A 301 -18.50 2.23 6.49
CA LYS A 301 -17.98 0.88 6.22
C LYS A 301 -18.87 -0.20 6.79
N LYS A 302 -19.34 -0.02 8.04
CA LYS A 302 -20.23 -0.99 8.70
C LYS A 302 -21.58 -1.08 7.97
N LEU A 303 -22.13 0.04 7.54
CA LEU A 303 -23.37 0.09 6.75
C LEU A 303 -23.20 -0.60 5.40
N ASP A 304 -22.15 -0.28 4.65
CA ASP A 304 -21.83 -0.94 3.37
C ASP A 304 -21.73 -2.46 3.53
N MET A 305 -21.06 -2.93 4.60
CA MET A 305 -20.97 -4.36 4.90
C MET A 305 -22.32 -4.97 5.26
N GLN A 306 -23.19 -4.24 5.98
CA GLN A 306 -24.52 -4.71 6.32
C GLN A 306 -25.41 -4.84 5.08
N MET A 307 -25.32 -3.88 4.18
CA MET A 307 -26.07 -3.92 2.91
C MET A 307 -25.61 -5.10 2.05
N ASP A 308 -24.29 -5.29 1.91
CA ASP A 308 -23.70 -6.43 1.19
C ASP A 308 -24.15 -7.77 1.80
N TYR A 309 -24.08 -7.89 3.14
CA TYR A 309 -24.54 -9.10 3.85
C TYR A 309 -26.01 -9.42 3.63
N ASN A 310 -26.88 -8.42 3.77
CA ASN A 310 -28.32 -8.58 3.56
C ASN A 310 -28.60 -9.07 2.13
N LYS A 311 -27.89 -8.52 1.12
CA LYS A 311 -28.06 -8.91 -0.26
C LYS A 311 -27.59 -10.35 -0.52
N LEU A 312 -26.48 -10.75 0.07
CA LEU A 312 -25.99 -12.13 0.00
C LEU A 312 -26.97 -13.09 0.70
N CYS A 313 -27.55 -12.72 1.84
CA CYS A 313 -28.58 -13.52 2.52
C CYS A 313 -29.86 -13.66 1.71
N GLU A 314 -30.22 -12.65 0.90
CA GLU A 314 -31.38 -12.68 0.02
C GLU A 314 -31.17 -13.63 -1.16
N LYS A 315 -29.99 -13.61 -1.79
CA LYS A 315 -29.75 -14.25 -3.08
C LYS A 315 -28.99 -15.57 -3.03
N ILE A 316 -28.23 -15.83 -1.96
CA ILE A 316 -27.42 -17.04 -1.84
C ILE A 316 -28.01 -17.97 -0.79
N GLU A 317 -28.32 -19.18 -1.23
CA GLU A 317 -28.85 -20.23 -0.36
C GLU A 317 -27.87 -20.52 0.79
N ASN A 318 -28.42 -20.73 1.97
CA ASN A 318 -27.68 -21.00 3.21
C ASN A 318 -26.74 -19.90 3.69
N PHE A 319 -26.63 -18.73 3.02
CA PHE A 319 -25.78 -17.64 3.49
C PHE A 319 -26.23 -17.10 4.87
N LYS A 320 -27.52 -17.20 5.20
CA LYS A 320 -28.11 -16.84 6.50
C LYS A 320 -27.56 -17.64 7.67
N ASN A 321 -26.92 -18.80 7.40
CA ASN A 321 -26.28 -19.62 8.43
C ASN A 321 -25.01 -18.97 8.99
N PHE A 322 -24.44 -18.01 8.26
CA PHE A 322 -23.33 -17.19 8.74
C PHE A 322 -23.86 -15.93 9.41
N THR A 323 -23.37 -15.64 10.63
CA THR A 323 -23.73 -14.39 11.30
C THR A 323 -23.10 -13.18 10.58
N PHE A 324 -23.71 -11.99 10.73
CA PHE A 324 -23.13 -10.74 10.22
C PHE A 324 -21.71 -10.50 10.78
N GLU A 325 -21.49 -10.82 12.05
CA GLU A 325 -20.15 -10.71 12.66
C GLU A 325 -19.12 -11.60 11.95
N LYS A 326 -19.47 -12.87 11.66
CA LYS A 326 -18.59 -13.81 10.96
C LYS A 326 -18.29 -13.31 9.54
N PHE A 327 -19.29 -12.76 8.84
CA PHE A 327 -19.08 -12.12 7.56
C PHE A 327 -18.17 -10.90 7.65
N CYS A 328 -18.32 -10.03 8.66
CA CYS A 328 -17.43 -8.90 8.88
C CYS A 328 -15.98 -9.35 9.08
N LYS A 329 -15.74 -10.39 9.89
CA LYS A 329 -14.41 -10.98 10.08
C LYS A 329 -13.82 -11.46 8.75
N ALA A 330 -14.57 -12.20 7.94
CA ALA A 330 -14.13 -12.62 6.60
C ALA A 330 -13.79 -11.43 5.70
N ARG A 331 -14.62 -10.36 5.72
CA ARG A 331 -14.36 -9.11 4.98
C ARG A 331 -13.09 -8.40 5.42
N LEU A 332 -12.74 -8.44 6.71
CA LEU A 332 -11.51 -7.86 7.24
C LEU A 332 -10.28 -8.68 6.86
N ILE A 333 -10.38 -10.01 6.86
CA ILE A 333 -9.32 -10.89 6.32
C ILE A 333 -9.01 -10.46 4.89
N ILE A 334 -10.02 -10.39 4.03
CA ILE A 334 -9.83 -10.01 2.63
C ILE A 334 -9.24 -8.60 2.51
N SER A 335 -9.79 -7.60 3.22
CA SER A 335 -9.30 -6.22 3.10
C SER A 335 -7.86 -6.02 3.56
N SER A 336 -7.35 -6.88 4.48
CA SER A 336 -6.02 -6.74 5.07
C SER A 336 -4.95 -7.65 4.44
N ARG A 337 -5.33 -8.73 3.68
CA ARG A 337 -4.41 -9.78 3.26
C ARG A 337 -4.37 -10.07 1.76
N ILE A 338 -5.26 -9.48 0.96
CA ILE A 338 -5.22 -9.72 -0.50
C ILE A 338 -4.10 -8.95 -1.17
N PHE A 339 -3.55 -9.59 -2.21
CA PHE A 339 -2.59 -9.03 -3.15
C PHE A 339 -3.27 -8.79 -4.49
N GLY A 340 -3.09 -7.59 -5.06
CA GLY A 340 -3.56 -7.27 -6.41
C GLY A 340 -2.50 -7.71 -7.42
N ILE A 341 -2.70 -8.83 -8.08
CA ILE A 341 -1.73 -9.46 -9.00
C ILE A 341 -2.21 -9.43 -10.44
N SER A 342 -1.31 -9.73 -11.38
CA SER A 342 -1.64 -9.92 -12.78
C SER A 342 -1.22 -11.34 -13.20
N ILE A 343 -2.16 -12.15 -13.68
CA ILE A 343 -1.94 -13.50 -14.19
C ILE A 343 -2.33 -13.49 -15.67
N ASN A 344 -1.43 -13.89 -16.57
CA ASN A 344 -1.64 -13.82 -18.01
C ASN A 344 -2.17 -12.44 -18.47
N ASN A 345 -1.57 -11.36 -17.97
CA ASN A 345 -1.98 -9.96 -18.18
C ASN A 345 -3.38 -9.59 -17.64
N ASN A 346 -4.09 -10.46 -16.96
CA ASN A 346 -5.37 -10.19 -16.35
C ASN A 346 -5.19 -9.79 -14.88
N LYS A 347 -5.62 -8.57 -14.52
CA LYS A 347 -5.59 -8.11 -13.13
C LYS A 347 -6.61 -8.86 -12.28
N THR A 348 -6.15 -9.46 -11.21
CA THR A 348 -6.97 -10.17 -10.23
C THR A 348 -6.50 -9.88 -8.81
N ASP A 349 -7.29 -10.29 -7.82
CA ASP A 349 -6.92 -10.24 -6.41
C ASP A 349 -6.81 -11.68 -5.88
N ALA A 350 -5.85 -11.92 -4.97
CA ALA A 350 -5.62 -13.24 -4.40
C ALA A 350 -5.19 -13.16 -2.93
N LEU A 351 -5.60 -14.15 -2.13
CA LEU A 351 -4.89 -14.49 -0.90
C LEU A 351 -3.69 -15.35 -1.27
N VAL A 352 -2.52 -14.98 -0.73
CA VAL A 352 -1.25 -15.66 -0.98
C VAL A 352 -0.71 -16.19 0.34
N PRO A 353 -0.94 -17.48 0.64
CA PRO A 353 -0.47 -18.09 1.88
C PRO A 353 1.03 -17.92 2.06
N PHE A 354 1.49 -17.64 3.26
CA PHE A 354 2.84 -17.28 3.68
C PHE A 354 3.26 -15.85 3.33
N ALA A 355 2.99 -15.33 2.14
CA ALA A 355 3.33 -13.95 1.80
C ALA A 355 2.57 -12.93 2.67
N ASP A 356 1.33 -13.26 3.06
CA ASP A 356 0.48 -12.44 3.94
C ASP A 356 0.92 -12.46 5.44
N LEU A 357 1.97 -13.22 5.76
CA LEU A 357 2.62 -13.19 7.08
C LEU A 357 3.67 -12.10 7.19
N LEU A 358 4.14 -11.52 6.08
CA LEU A 358 5.08 -10.41 6.07
C LEU A 358 4.42 -9.15 6.64
N ASN A 359 5.08 -8.52 7.63
CA ASN A 359 4.61 -7.28 8.22
C ASN A 359 4.91 -6.06 7.33
N HIS A 360 4.32 -4.92 7.65
CA HIS A 360 4.45 -3.69 6.88
C HIS A 360 5.65 -2.84 7.29
N ARG A 361 6.41 -2.37 6.29
CA ARG A 361 7.45 -1.34 6.44
C ARG A 361 7.48 -0.38 5.23
N ARG A 362 7.94 0.84 5.47
CA ARG A 362 8.31 1.82 4.43
C ARG A 362 9.65 2.46 4.77
N PRO A 363 10.55 2.66 3.79
CA PRO A 363 10.45 2.22 2.39
C PRO A 363 10.34 0.69 2.27
N ARG A 364 9.90 0.20 1.08
CA ARG A 364 9.76 -1.24 0.84
C ARG A 364 11.10 -1.96 0.95
N GLN A 365 11.08 -3.16 1.51
CA GLN A 365 12.24 -4.06 1.60
C GLN A 365 12.13 -5.23 0.62
N THR A 366 10.89 -5.54 0.22
CA THR A 366 10.59 -6.57 -0.77
C THR A 366 9.70 -5.99 -1.87
N GLN A 367 9.68 -6.67 -3.01
CA GLN A 367 8.69 -6.48 -4.06
C GLN A 367 8.12 -7.84 -4.46
N TRP A 368 6.92 -7.83 -5.01
CA TRP A 368 6.24 -9.05 -5.40
C TRP A 368 5.54 -8.87 -6.74
N PHE A 369 5.40 -9.99 -7.45
CA PHE A 369 4.71 -10.10 -8.74
C PHE A 369 4.30 -11.55 -8.96
N PHE A 370 3.42 -11.79 -9.92
CA PHE A 370 3.15 -13.14 -10.41
C PHE A 370 4.01 -13.37 -11.65
N ASP A 371 4.73 -14.51 -11.67
CA ASP A 371 5.59 -14.95 -12.76
C ASP A 371 4.80 -16.03 -13.54
N ASP A 372 4.33 -15.69 -14.75
CA ASP A 372 3.51 -16.57 -15.56
C ASP A 372 4.31 -17.80 -16.04
N ASP A 373 5.62 -17.66 -16.31
CA ASP A 373 6.48 -18.78 -16.75
C ASP A 373 6.69 -19.82 -15.64
N LYS A 374 6.86 -19.33 -14.39
CA LYS A 374 6.98 -20.20 -13.21
C LYS A 374 5.64 -20.63 -12.65
N ASN A 375 4.55 -20.02 -13.14
CA ASN A 375 3.19 -20.17 -12.63
C ASN A 375 3.12 -20.02 -11.10
N ALA A 376 3.78 -18.97 -10.59
CA ALA A 376 3.95 -18.73 -9.14
C ALA A 376 3.95 -17.25 -8.77
N PHE A 377 3.49 -16.96 -7.55
CA PHE A 377 3.68 -15.67 -6.92
C PHE A 377 5.09 -15.59 -6.35
N ILE A 378 5.82 -14.54 -6.73
CA ILE A 378 7.23 -14.35 -6.39
C ILE A 378 7.36 -13.19 -5.42
N VAL A 379 8.21 -13.33 -4.40
CA VAL A 379 8.69 -12.24 -3.56
C VAL A 379 10.21 -12.13 -3.72
N GLN A 380 10.69 -10.93 -4.01
CA GLN A 380 12.08 -10.61 -4.26
C GLN A 380 12.54 -9.51 -3.30
N ALA A 381 13.74 -9.63 -2.75
CA ALA A 381 14.36 -8.59 -1.92
C ALA A 381 14.80 -7.41 -2.78
N VAL A 382 14.61 -6.16 -2.31
CA VAL A 382 15.09 -4.94 -2.99
C VAL A 382 16.32 -4.34 -2.32
N GLU A 383 16.73 -4.90 -1.19
CA GLU A 383 17.96 -4.57 -0.43
C GLU A 383 18.55 -5.82 0.21
N ASP A 384 19.80 -5.74 0.68
CA ASP A 384 20.39 -6.82 1.47
C ASP A 384 19.72 -6.95 2.82
N ILE A 385 19.45 -8.19 3.27
CA ILE A 385 18.81 -8.49 4.56
C ILE A 385 19.74 -9.45 5.33
N ASN A 386 20.14 -9.08 6.54
CA ASN A 386 21.00 -9.90 7.36
C ASN A 386 20.24 -11.00 8.11
N ILE A 387 20.97 -12.04 8.53
CA ILE A 387 20.43 -13.13 9.34
C ILE A 387 19.76 -12.56 10.61
N GLY A 388 18.59 -13.09 10.95
CA GLY A 388 17.81 -12.71 12.12
C GLY A 388 17.04 -11.40 11.99
N GLN A 389 17.19 -10.67 10.89
CA GLN A 389 16.35 -9.49 10.62
C GLN A 389 14.96 -9.89 10.16
N GLU A 390 13.96 -9.12 10.60
CA GLU A 390 12.59 -9.26 10.09
C GLU A 390 12.51 -8.78 8.65
N ILE A 391 11.77 -9.52 7.85
CA ILE A 391 11.51 -9.25 6.44
C ILE A 391 10.14 -8.61 6.31
N PHE A 392 10.09 -7.45 5.68
CA PHE A 392 8.89 -6.65 5.55
C PHE A 392 8.41 -6.54 4.11
N ASP A 393 7.10 -6.61 3.93
CA ASP A 393 6.42 -6.14 2.73
C ASP A 393 5.97 -4.68 2.89
N SER A 394 5.56 -4.06 1.80
CA SER A 394 4.92 -2.75 1.81
C SER A 394 3.46 -2.86 1.39
N TYR A 395 2.54 -2.61 2.32
CA TYR A 395 1.11 -2.54 2.03
C TYR A 395 0.73 -1.28 1.20
N GLY A 396 1.75 -0.51 0.79
CA GLY A 396 1.64 0.69 -0.03
C GLY A 396 1.57 1.98 0.79
N LYS A 397 1.57 3.11 0.07
CA LYS A 397 1.37 4.44 0.68
C LYS A 397 -0.09 4.60 1.05
N LYS A 398 -0.40 4.55 2.33
CA LYS A 398 -1.76 4.70 2.87
C LYS A 398 -1.76 5.66 4.07
N THR A 399 -2.86 6.37 4.24
CA THR A 399 -3.11 7.20 5.42
C THR A 399 -3.40 6.33 6.64
N ASN A 400 -3.26 6.89 7.85
CA ASN A 400 -3.63 6.20 9.08
C ASN A 400 -5.13 5.83 9.13
N TYR A 401 -6.02 6.58 8.45
CA TYR A 401 -7.40 6.17 8.24
C TYR A 401 -7.51 4.81 7.56
N ARG A 402 -6.77 4.63 6.45
CA ARG A 402 -6.79 3.38 5.68
C ARG A 402 -6.12 2.24 6.40
N PHE A 403 -5.01 2.51 7.12
CA PHE A 403 -4.36 1.50 7.94
C PHE A 403 -5.26 1.03 9.07
N LEU A 404 -5.85 1.94 9.84
CA LEU A 404 -6.71 1.56 10.96
C LEU A 404 -8.00 0.88 10.49
N LEU A 405 -8.66 1.42 9.46
CA LEU A 405 -9.93 0.92 8.98
C LEU A 405 -9.84 -0.46 8.31
N ASN A 406 -8.72 -0.77 7.62
CA ASN A 406 -8.58 -1.97 6.79
C ASN A 406 -7.55 -2.97 7.31
N TYR A 407 -6.65 -2.56 8.21
CA TYR A 407 -5.58 -3.42 8.74
C TYR A 407 -5.56 -3.46 10.27
N GLY A 408 -6.31 -2.60 10.95
CA GLY A 408 -6.44 -2.58 12.41
C GLY A 408 -5.24 -1.98 13.14
N PHE A 409 -4.38 -1.18 12.49
CA PHE A 409 -3.26 -0.51 13.12
C PHE A 409 -2.99 0.88 12.51
N THR A 410 -2.18 1.68 13.18
CA THR A 410 -1.68 2.97 12.70
C THR A 410 -0.15 3.01 12.74
N LEU A 411 0.45 3.84 11.89
CA LEU A 411 1.89 4.09 11.86
C LEU A 411 2.24 5.34 12.67
N GLU A 412 3.28 5.23 13.50
CA GLU A 412 3.98 6.39 14.04
C GLU A 412 4.74 7.09 12.89
N ASN A 413 4.72 8.41 12.85
CA ASN A 413 5.40 9.22 11.82
C ASN A 413 4.98 8.89 10.38
N ASN A 414 3.70 8.59 10.16
CA ASN A 414 3.18 8.41 8.82
C ASN A 414 3.21 9.73 8.05
N ASP A 415 3.97 9.76 6.94
CA ASP A 415 4.07 10.93 6.05
C ASP A 415 2.80 11.17 5.22
N MET A 416 1.83 10.25 5.29
CA MET A 416 0.54 10.30 4.58
C MET A 416 -0.58 10.74 5.52
N GLY A 417 -0.57 12.02 5.93
CA GLY A 417 -1.68 12.61 6.68
C GLY A 417 -2.86 12.94 5.77
N GLU A 418 -4.08 12.77 6.26
CA GLU A 418 -5.34 13.07 5.55
C GLU A 418 -6.37 13.61 6.54
N TYR A 419 -7.14 14.62 6.10
CA TYR A 419 -8.29 15.16 6.82
C TYR A 419 -9.43 15.51 5.86
N PRO A 420 -10.64 14.97 6.01
CA PRO A 420 -11.80 15.31 5.18
C PRO A 420 -12.47 16.60 5.66
N LEU A 421 -12.09 17.74 5.08
CA LEU A 421 -12.72 19.03 5.34
C LEU A 421 -14.07 19.09 4.61
N THR A 422 -15.16 19.19 5.37
CA THR A 422 -16.51 19.30 4.82
C THR A 422 -17.00 20.74 4.89
N ILE A 423 -17.33 21.31 3.74
CA ILE A 423 -17.88 22.64 3.58
C ILE A 423 -19.38 22.53 3.28
N ASN A 424 -20.19 23.19 4.09
CA ASN A 424 -21.63 23.28 3.90
C ASN A 424 -21.98 24.67 3.35
N PHE A 425 -22.39 24.73 2.09
CA PHE A 425 -22.86 25.96 1.46
C PHE A 425 -24.24 26.32 2.01
N ASN A 426 -24.31 27.41 2.75
CA ASN A 426 -25.51 27.91 3.43
C ASN A 426 -25.71 29.41 3.17
N ASN A 427 -26.72 30.00 3.80
CA ASN A 427 -27.09 31.42 3.65
C ASN A 427 -26.09 32.42 4.26
N GLU A 428 -25.05 31.97 4.93
CA GLU A 428 -23.97 32.82 5.42
C GLU A 428 -23.01 33.23 4.29
N TYR A 429 -23.00 32.49 3.17
CA TYR A 429 -22.19 32.85 2.02
C TYR A 429 -22.84 33.94 1.16
N PRO A 430 -22.07 34.87 0.63
CA PRO A 430 -22.59 35.95 -0.22
C PRO A 430 -23.28 35.41 -1.45
N LEU A 431 -24.36 36.09 -1.86
CA LEU A 431 -25.19 35.74 -3.02
C LEU A 431 -25.76 34.31 -2.99
N TYR A 432 -26.03 33.76 -1.80
CA TYR A 432 -26.49 32.39 -1.62
C TYR A 432 -27.70 32.07 -2.54
N ASN A 433 -28.74 32.94 -2.57
CA ASN A 433 -29.93 32.72 -3.37
C ASN A 433 -29.68 32.66 -4.88
N MET A 434 -28.64 33.31 -5.34
CA MET A 434 -28.22 33.28 -6.74
C MET A 434 -27.38 32.02 -7.02
N LYS A 435 -26.38 31.76 -6.16
CA LYS A 435 -25.45 30.65 -6.31
C LYS A 435 -26.07 29.27 -6.16
N LYS A 436 -27.13 29.14 -5.32
CA LYS A 436 -27.83 27.85 -5.16
C LYS A 436 -28.46 27.31 -6.46
N ASN A 437 -28.76 28.17 -7.43
CA ASN A 437 -29.34 27.77 -8.70
C ASN A 437 -28.33 27.05 -9.62
N PHE A 438 -27.02 27.16 -9.34
CA PHE A 438 -25.96 26.46 -10.07
C PHE A 438 -25.74 25.02 -9.58
N PHE A 439 -26.31 24.65 -8.44
CA PHE A 439 -26.23 23.28 -7.93
C PHE A 439 -27.46 22.49 -8.44
N LYS A 440 -27.19 21.33 -9.05
CA LYS A 440 -28.24 20.46 -9.61
C LYS A 440 -29.12 19.84 -8.52
N ASN A 441 -28.52 19.56 -7.35
CA ASN A 441 -29.20 18.91 -6.23
C ASN A 441 -28.84 19.58 -4.90
N LYS A 442 -29.76 19.51 -3.91
CA LYS A 442 -29.47 19.98 -2.54
C LYS A 442 -28.27 19.27 -1.88
N TYR A 443 -27.94 18.05 -2.32
CA TYR A 443 -26.78 17.29 -1.82
C TYR A 443 -25.46 17.90 -2.27
N ASP A 444 -25.43 18.67 -3.35
CA ASP A 444 -24.23 19.34 -3.86
C ASP A 444 -23.81 20.54 -2.97
N PHE A 445 -24.69 20.97 -2.02
CA PHE A 445 -24.38 22.03 -1.05
C PHE A 445 -23.38 21.58 0.00
N ILE A 446 -23.19 20.28 0.19
CA ILE A 446 -22.22 19.71 1.12
C ILE A 446 -21.10 19.06 0.31
N ARG A 447 -19.92 19.68 0.31
CA ARG A 447 -18.74 19.13 -0.37
C ARG A 447 -17.66 18.79 0.64
N THR A 448 -17.04 17.62 0.46
CA THR A 448 -15.91 17.16 1.28
C THR A 448 -14.64 17.15 0.44
N PHE A 449 -13.63 17.85 0.91
CA PHE A 449 -12.29 17.93 0.31
C PHE A 449 -11.29 17.22 1.21
N ASN A 450 -10.49 16.31 0.64
CA ASN A 450 -9.47 15.63 1.41
C ASN A 450 -8.19 16.47 1.47
N LEU A 451 -7.95 17.11 2.60
CA LEU A 451 -6.69 17.78 2.89
C LEU A 451 -5.59 16.73 3.10
N ASN A 452 -4.45 16.88 2.45
CA ASN A 452 -3.34 15.92 2.54
C ASN A 452 -2.05 16.61 2.97
N SER A 453 -1.27 15.98 3.85
CA SER A 453 0.05 16.49 4.27
C SER A 453 1.08 16.53 3.13
N ASN A 454 0.89 15.73 2.09
CA ASN A 454 1.74 15.70 0.88
C ASN A 454 1.28 16.66 -0.22
N PHE A 455 0.37 17.57 0.09
CA PHE A 455 -0.12 18.62 -0.78
C PHE A 455 -0.32 18.14 -2.23
N GLN A 456 -1.40 17.38 -2.48
CA GLN A 456 -1.78 17.03 -3.86
C GLN A 456 -2.35 18.28 -4.52
N GLU A 457 -1.58 18.87 -5.41
CA GLU A 457 -1.87 20.17 -6.06
C GLU A 457 -3.27 20.24 -6.66
N SER A 458 -3.73 19.19 -7.33
CA SER A 458 -5.07 19.16 -7.93
C SER A 458 -6.21 19.29 -6.90
N GLN A 459 -6.08 18.68 -5.73
CA GLN A 459 -7.12 18.71 -4.71
C GLN A 459 -7.21 20.05 -3.99
N ILE A 460 -6.06 20.68 -3.70
CA ILE A 460 -6.05 22.00 -3.07
C ILE A 460 -6.54 23.08 -4.04
N LEU A 461 -6.21 22.99 -5.32
CA LEU A 461 -6.69 23.92 -6.33
C LEU A 461 -8.20 23.81 -6.52
N GLU A 462 -8.76 22.58 -6.46
CA GLU A 462 -10.22 22.38 -6.47
C GLU A 462 -10.89 23.03 -5.26
N LEU A 463 -10.34 22.85 -4.04
CA LEU A 463 -10.82 23.48 -2.82
C LEU A 463 -10.77 25.01 -2.90
N ILE A 464 -9.62 25.57 -3.29
CA ILE A 464 -9.43 27.02 -3.40
C ILE A 464 -10.37 27.59 -4.49
N SER A 465 -10.52 26.92 -5.61
CA SER A 465 -11.48 27.30 -6.66
C SER A 465 -12.91 27.36 -6.13
N TYR A 466 -13.30 26.33 -5.37
CA TYR A 466 -14.61 26.29 -4.74
C TYR A 466 -14.80 27.42 -3.70
N LEU A 467 -13.80 27.70 -2.89
CA LEU A 467 -13.85 28.81 -1.92
C LEU A 467 -13.93 30.18 -2.62
N ARG A 468 -13.20 30.39 -3.73
CA ARG A 468 -13.35 31.61 -4.54
C ARG A 468 -14.78 31.79 -5.02
N PHE A 469 -15.39 30.72 -5.55
CA PHE A 469 -16.80 30.75 -5.94
C PHE A 469 -17.72 31.07 -4.77
N LEU A 470 -17.53 30.45 -3.60
CA LEU A 470 -18.38 30.68 -2.44
C LEU A 470 -18.28 32.12 -1.90
N LEU A 471 -17.07 32.71 -1.91
CA LEU A 471 -16.79 34.03 -1.35
C LEU A 471 -16.94 35.17 -2.34
N TYR A 472 -17.22 34.89 -3.64
CA TYR A 472 -17.41 35.93 -4.66
C TYR A 472 -18.68 36.76 -4.39
N GLU A 473 -18.55 38.10 -4.44
CA GLU A 473 -19.60 39.05 -4.05
C GLU A 473 -20.24 39.77 -5.22
N GLU A 474 -19.64 39.73 -6.43
CA GLU A 474 -20.18 40.40 -7.58
C GLU A 474 -21.23 39.56 -8.32
N ASN A 475 -22.03 40.21 -9.22
CA ASN A 475 -23.12 39.57 -9.94
C ASN A 475 -22.62 38.47 -10.89
N ILE A 476 -22.78 37.23 -10.47
CA ILE A 476 -22.35 36.03 -11.19
C ILE A 476 -23.00 35.92 -12.55
N ASN A 477 -24.24 36.38 -12.74
CA ASN A 477 -24.93 36.30 -14.04
C ASN A 477 -24.23 37.17 -15.10
N ASN A 478 -23.69 38.34 -14.74
CA ASN A 478 -22.91 39.16 -15.65
C ASN A 478 -21.60 38.50 -16.01
N LEU A 479 -20.94 37.83 -15.03
CA LEU A 479 -19.78 37.05 -15.25
C LEU A 479 -20.02 35.90 -16.26
N PHE A 480 -21.16 35.16 -16.08
CA PHE A 480 -21.52 34.09 -16.99
C PHE A 480 -21.84 34.59 -18.40
N LYS A 481 -22.57 35.68 -18.56
CA LYS A 481 -22.78 36.29 -19.86
C LYS A 481 -21.44 36.58 -20.57
N LYS A 482 -20.46 37.07 -19.84
CA LYS A 482 -19.12 37.37 -20.36
C LYS A 482 -18.33 36.11 -20.73
N ILE A 483 -18.44 35.05 -19.93
CA ILE A 483 -17.76 33.77 -20.19
C ILE A 483 -18.41 33.02 -21.36
N LEU A 484 -19.73 32.93 -21.39
CA LEU A 484 -20.49 32.18 -22.38
C LEU A 484 -20.51 32.89 -23.74
N SER A 485 -20.45 34.25 -23.78
CA SER A 485 -20.34 34.99 -25.03
C SER A 485 -19.09 34.66 -25.83
N ASN A 486 -18.01 34.27 -25.10
CA ASN A 486 -16.72 33.93 -25.71
C ASN A 486 -16.56 32.43 -26.02
N ARG A 487 -17.44 31.54 -25.49
CA ARG A 487 -17.36 30.06 -25.66
C ARG A 487 -18.74 29.41 -25.66
N LYS A 488 -19.37 29.31 -26.83
CA LYS A 488 -20.73 28.78 -27.03
C LYS A 488 -20.99 27.31 -26.64
N THR A 489 -19.97 26.56 -26.23
CA THR A 489 -20.02 25.10 -26.01
C THR A 489 -19.78 24.65 -24.57
N LEU A 490 -19.56 25.56 -23.62
CA LEU A 490 -19.27 25.20 -22.22
C LEU A 490 -20.56 25.12 -21.40
N ASN A 491 -20.71 23.99 -20.68
CA ASN A 491 -21.70 23.83 -19.61
C ASN A 491 -21.39 24.83 -18.48
N GLU A 492 -22.40 25.37 -17.81
CA GLU A 492 -22.28 26.35 -16.72
C GLU A 492 -21.36 25.88 -15.58
N GLU A 493 -21.41 24.60 -15.20
CA GLU A 493 -20.56 24.00 -14.18
C GLU A 493 -19.07 24.00 -14.58
N ILE A 494 -18.79 23.72 -15.85
CA ILE A 494 -17.42 23.76 -16.40
C ILE A 494 -16.92 25.20 -16.47
N ALA A 495 -17.79 26.14 -16.81
CA ALA A 495 -17.46 27.56 -16.88
C ALA A 495 -17.12 28.15 -15.51
N ILE A 496 -17.88 27.77 -14.45
CA ILE A 496 -17.61 28.14 -13.05
C ILE A 496 -16.23 27.62 -12.63
N ASN A 497 -16.00 26.30 -12.79
CA ASN A 497 -14.76 25.68 -12.39
C ASN A 497 -13.56 26.28 -13.12
N TYR A 498 -13.71 26.62 -14.38
CA TYR A 498 -12.64 27.25 -15.18
C TYR A 498 -12.33 28.67 -14.72
N TYR A 499 -13.36 29.51 -14.46
CA TYR A 499 -13.14 30.91 -14.07
C TYR A 499 -12.51 31.03 -12.68
N PHE A 500 -13.03 30.28 -11.70
CA PHE A 500 -12.54 30.31 -10.32
C PHE A 500 -11.25 29.48 -10.10
N PHE A 501 -10.80 28.77 -11.13
CA PHE A 501 -9.53 28.05 -11.07
C PHE A 501 -8.33 29.01 -10.93
N TYR A 502 -8.42 30.16 -11.62
CA TYR A 502 -7.41 31.22 -11.54
C TYR A 502 -7.76 32.26 -10.45
N PRO A 503 -6.75 32.90 -9.82
CA PRO A 503 -7.02 34.01 -8.91
C PRO A 503 -7.72 35.17 -9.63
N ILE A 504 -8.64 35.83 -8.93
CA ILE A 504 -9.36 36.98 -9.48
C ILE A 504 -8.53 38.26 -9.25
N ASN A 505 -8.17 38.49 -7.99
CA ASN A 505 -7.30 39.53 -7.53
C ASN A 505 -6.71 39.17 -6.17
N ILE A 506 -5.80 40.01 -5.65
CA ILE A 506 -5.11 39.77 -4.38
C ILE A 506 -6.07 39.81 -3.17
N GLU A 507 -7.08 40.68 -3.21
CA GLU A 507 -8.06 40.86 -2.13
C GLU A 507 -8.92 39.59 -1.97
N MET A 508 -9.38 39.04 -3.09
CA MET A 508 -10.13 37.79 -3.09
C MET A 508 -9.27 36.63 -2.57
N GLU A 509 -8.01 36.57 -2.97
CA GLU A 509 -7.12 35.51 -2.52
C GLU A 509 -6.81 35.59 -1.02
N ILE A 510 -6.70 36.80 -0.47
CA ILE A 510 -6.62 37.03 0.97
C ILE A 510 -7.88 36.54 1.68
N LYS A 511 -9.10 36.87 1.15
CA LYS A 511 -10.36 36.37 1.70
C LYS A 511 -10.43 34.84 1.69
N VAL A 512 -10.03 34.18 0.60
CA VAL A 512 -10.03 32.73 0.43
C VAL A 512 -9.09 32.05 1.43
N LEU A 513 -7.85 32.51 1.52
CA LEU A 513 -6.85 31.94 2.44
C LEU A 513 -7.25 32.16 3.92
N SER A 514 -7.78 33.34 4.24
CA SER A 514 -8.27 33.63 5.58
C SER A 514 -9.46 32.75 5.95
N HIS A 515 -10.36 32.48 4.99
CA HIS A 515 -11.52 31.62 5.22
C HIS A 515 -11.10 30.14 5.35
N LEU A 516 -10.16 29.66 4.52
CA LEU A 516 -9.63 28.31 4.65
C LEU A 516 -8.94 28.10 6.01
N LYS A 517 -8.15 29.08 6.44
CA LYS A 517 -7.55 29.07 7.78
C LYS A 517 -8.63 28.97 8.87
N TYR A 518 -9.64 29.83 8.82
CA TYR A 518 -10.77 29.81 9.75
C TYR A 518 -11.48 28.44 9.80
N LEU A 519 -11.74 27.84 8.65
CA LEU A 519 -12.36 26.51 8.60
C LEU A 519 -11.49 25.45 9.29
N CYS A 520 -10.18 25.45 9.04
CA CYS A 520 -9.25 24.53 9.70
C CYS A 520 -9.15 24.76 11.23
N GLU A 521 -9.15 26.02 11.68
CA GLU A 521 -9.17 26.36 13.09
C GLU A 521 -10.45 25.87 13.77
N LYS A 522 -11.62 26.06 13.12
CA LYS A 522 -12.91 25.55 13.61
C LYS A 522 -12.96 24.03 13.71
N GLU A 523 -12.33 23.31 12.78
CA GLU A 523 -12.21 21.86 12.89
C GLU A 523 -11.31 21.44 14.06
N LEU A 524 -10.20 22.15 14.31
CA LEU A 524 -9.33 21.90 15.48
C LEU A 524 -10.03 22.15 16.82
N GLU A 525 -10.86 23.20 16.93
CA GLU A 525 -11.60 23.54 18.15
C GLU A 525 -12.59 22.43 18.58
N LYS A 526 -13.01 21.55 17.65
CA LYS A 526 -13.91 20.42 17.97
C LYS A 526 -13.25 19.36 18.85
N TYR A 527 -11.93 19.22 18.80
CA TYR A 527 -11.23 18.20 19.55
C TYR A 527 -11.10 18.56 21.04
N PRO A 528 -11.30 17.58 21.95
CA PRO A 528 -11.19 17.82 23.38
C PRO A 528 -9.77 18.07 23.88
N THR A 529 -8.76 17.74 23.05
CA THR A 529 -7.33 17.86 23.37
C THR A 529 -6.58 18.57 22.27
N THR A 530 -5.47 19.22 22.63
CA THR A 530 -4.53 19.78 21.64
C THR A 530 -3.56 18.72 21.13
N ILE A 531 -2.93 18.97 19.98
CA ILE A 531 -1.91 18.07 19.42
C ILE A 531 -0.74 17.86 20.39
N LEU A 532 -0.33 18.90 21.13
CA LEU A 532 0.76 18.82 22.11
C LEU A 532 0.42 17.90 23.29
N GLN A 533 -0.83 17.96 23.76
CA GLN A 533 -1.32 17.05 24.79
C GLN A 533 -1.30 15.60 24.32
N ASP A 534 -1.78 15.34 23.09
CA ASP A 534 -1.80 14.00 22.52
C ASP A 534 -0.38 13.46 22.31
N GLN A 535 0.52 14.26 21.77
CA GLN A 535 1.93 13.90 21.58
C GLN A 535 2.64 13.59 22.90
N LYS A 536 2.38 14.39 23.93
CA LYS A 536 2.91 14.17 25.28
C LYS A 536 2.40 12.83 25.83
N LEU A 537 1.09 12.62 25.77
CA LEU A 537 0.44 11.40 26.24
C LEU A 537 0.98 10.16 25.52
N TYR A 538 1.18 10.24 24.20
CA TYR A 538 1.77 9.16 23.43
C TYR A 538 3.22 8.87 23.86
N LYS A 539 4.07 9.89 23.98
CA LYS A 539 5.49 9.74 24.37
C LYS A 539 5.65 9.11 25.75
N GLU A 540 4.79 9.47 26.70
CA GLU A 540 4.82 8.97 28.09
C GLU A 540 4.38 7.50 28.20
N ASN A 541 3.59 7.01 27.25
CA ASN A 541 2.97 5.70 27.34
C ASN A 541 3.49 4.69 26.30
N LYS A 542 4.09 5.10 25.20
CA LYS A 542 4.41 4.22 24.06
C LYS A 542 5.28 3.00 24.40
N ASN A 543 6.09 3.06 25.46
CA ASN A 543 6.96 1.99 25.90
C ASN A 543 6.37 1.16 27.06
N LYS A 544 5.19 1.51 27.57
CA LYS A 544 4.54 0.77 28.64
C LYS A 544 3.89 -0.50 28.07
N LYS A 545 4.07 -1.63 28.75
CA LYS A 545 3.51 -2.92 28.32
C LYS A 545 1.97 -2.97 28.36
N ASP A 546 1.37 -2.19 29.26
CA ASP A 546 -0.08 -2.09 29.47
C ASP A 546 -0.76 -0.98 28.66
N PHE A 547 -0.03 -0.31 27.78
CA PHE A 547 -0.61 0.70 26.90
C PHE A 547 -1.58 0.05 25.92
N ASN A 548 -2.88 0.30 26.10
CA ASN A 548 -3.93 -0.30 25.28
C ASN A 548 -3.70 -0.04 23.79
N PHE A 549 -3.68 -1.10 22.99
CA PHE A 549 -3.34 -1.05 21.56
C PHE A 549 -4.32 -0.19 20.75
N ASN A 550 -5.63 -0.31 21.00
CA ASN A 550 -6.64 0.48 20.30
C ASN A 550 -6.55 1.96 20.68
N TYR A 551 -6.32 2.27 21.96
CA TYR A 551 -6.12 3.64 22.41
C TYR A 551 -4.87 4.26 21.77
N ARG A 552 -3.77 3.52 21.70
CA ARG A 552 -2.55 3.93 20.98
C ARG A 552 -2.85 4.29 19.52
N ASN A 553 -3.59 3.42 18.82
CA ASN A 553 -3.94 3.63 17.42
C ASN A 553 -4.85 4.84 17.22
N CYS A 554 -5.85 5.03 18.08
CA CYS A 554 -6.71 6.21 18.05
C CYS A 554 -5.91 7.48 18.28
N LEU A 555 -4.99 7.48 19.25
CA LEU A 555 -4.17 8.65 19.59
C LEU A 555 -3.25 9.06 18.42
N LEU A 556 -2.58 8.10 17.77
CA LEU A 556 -1.77 8.37 16.58
C LEU A 556 -2.61 8.87 15.40
N LEU A 557 -3.85 8.39 15.26
CA LEU A 557 -4.79 8.89 14.27
C LEU A 557 -5.14 10.36 14.52
N LEU A 558 -5.53 10.70 15.76
CA LEU A 558 -5.87 12.07 16.15
C LEU A 558 -4.68 13.05 16.00
N ILE A 559 -3.47 12.60 16.32
CA ILE A 559 -2.25 13.38 16.07
C ILE A 559 -2.08 13.64 14.57
N SER A 560 -2.32 12.65 13.72
CA SER A 560 -2.23 12.78 12.26
C SER A 560 -3.26 13.77 11.72
N GLU A 561 -4.53 13.69 12.15
CA GLU A 561 -5.61 14.61 11.77
C GLU A 561 -5.27 16.07 12.12
N LYS A 562 -4.92 16.30 13.38
CA LYS A 562 -4.56 17.63 13.87
C LYS A 562 -3.31 18.18 13.18
N SER A 563 -2.33 17.33 12.86
CA SER A 563 -1.14 17.74 12.13
C SER A 563 -1.48 18.25 10.73
N VAL A 564 -2.44 17.63 10.03
CA VAL A 564 -2.90 18.10 8.72
C VAL A 564 -3.57 19.47 8.83
N LEU A 565 -4.50 19.65 9.77
CA LEU A 565 -5.18 20.93 9.98
C LEU A 565 -4.18 22.06 10.32
N ILE A 566 -3.24 21.79 11.22
CA ILE A 566 -2.20 22.75 11.60
C ILE A 566 -1.32 23.10 10.40
N TYR A 567 -0.96 22.11 9.57
CA TYR A 567 -0.20 22.35 8.35
C TYR A 567 -0.92 23.35 7.42
N TYR A 568 -2.24 23.19 7.22
CA TYR A 568 -3.01 24.10 6.36
C TYR A 568 -3.18 25.49 6.97
N ILE A 569 -3.32 25.61 8.29
CA ILE A 569 -3.32 26.90 9.00
C ILE A 569 -1.99 27.63 8.76
N GLN A 570 -0.87 26.94 8.99
CA GLN A 570 0.47 27.50 8.77
C GLN A 570 0.72 27.84 7.30
N PHE A 571 0.25 27.01 6.37
CA PHE A 571 0.31 27.28 4.94
C PHE A 571 -0.46 28.56 4.57
N CYS A 572 -1.68 28.73 5.07
CA CYS A 572 -2.47 29.94 4.84
C CYS A 572 -1.77 31.17 5.43
N ASP A 573 -1.26 31.09 6.67
CA ASP A 573 -0.52 32.19 7.29
C ASP A 573 0.72 32.57 6.47
N TYR A 574 1.45 31.58 5.97
CA TYR A 574 2.62 31.80 5.13
C TYR A 574 2.25 32.52 3.83
N CYS A 575 1.23 32.05 3.11
CA CYS A 575 0.75 32.69 1.88
C CYS A 575 0.23 34.12 2.15
N LEU A 576 -0.50 34.34 3.24
CA LEU A 576 -0.99 35.67 3.63
C LEU A 576 0.17 36.64 3.96
N GLN A 577 1.26 36.16 4.55
CA GLN A 577 2.46 36.96 4.76
C GLN A 577 3.14 37.34 3.43
N LEU A 578 3.23 36.40 2.46
CA LEU A 578 3.80 36.69 1.16
C LEU A 578 2.98 37.73 0.38
N LEU A 579 1.64 37.66 0.43
CA LEU A 579 0.74 38.62 -0.23
C LEU A 579 0.81 40.04 0.36
N LYS A 580 1.30 40.20 1.59
CA LYS A 580 1.51 41.51 2.23
C LYS A 580 2.78 42.21 1.73
N SER A 581 3.71 41.49 1.14
CA SER A 581 4.96 42.07 0.64
C SER A 581 4.68 43.04 -0.52
N LYS A 582 5.49 44.09 -0.63
CA LYS A 582 5.39 45.09 -1.70
C LYS A 582 6.28 44.78 -2.91
N LYS A 583 7.34 43.97 -2.71
CA LYS A 583 8.32 43.67 -3.74
C LYS A 583 8.38 42.17 -4.00
N ILE A 584 8.32 41.81 -5.27
CA ILE A 584 8.43 40.41 -5.70
C ILE A 584 9.78 39.80 -5.34
N THR A 585 10.88 40.59 -5.37
CA THR A 585 12.23 40.11 -5.01
C THR A 585 12.30 39.63 -3.55
N GLU A 586 11.68 40.35 -2.61
CA GLU A 586 11.62 39.96 -1.20
C GLU A 586 10.88 38.62 -1.02
N VAL A 587 9.82 38.40 -1.80
CA VAL A 587 9.02 37.16 -1.75
C VAL A 587 9.82 36.00 -2.31
N ILE A 588 10.52 36.20 -3.44
CA ILE A 588 11.36 35.16 -4.04
C ILE A 588 12.48 34.73 -3.09
N ASP A 589 13.19 35.71 -2.49
CA ASP A 589 14.28 35.44 -1.54
C ASP A 589 13.78 34.68 -0.32
N LYS A 590 12.64 35.09 0.23
CA LYS A 590 12.00 34.41 1.36
C LYS A 590 11.62 32.97 1.02
N VAL A 591 10.94 32.76 -0.11
CA VAL A 591 10.54 31.40 -0.57
C VAL A 591 11.77 30.53 -0.83
N ALA A 592 12.84 31.09 -1.44
CA ALA A 592 14.08 30.35 -1.68
C ALA A 592 14.81 29.96 -0.38
N LYS A 593 14.81 30.83 0.63
CA LYS A 593 15.37 30.56 1.95
C LYS A 593 14.57 29.47 2.66
N ASP A 594 13.25 29.63 2.74
CA ASP A 594 12.36 28.70 3.45
C ASP A 594 12.35 27.32 2.78
N TYR A 595 12.52 27.24 1.47
CA TYR A 595 12.70 25.96 0.75
C TYR A 595 13.99 25.22 1.17
N LYS A 596 15.11 25.96 1.32
CA LYS A 596 16.38 25.36 1.80
C LYS A 596 16.28 24.85 3.24
N GLU A 597 15.52 25.54 4.08
CA GLU A 597 15.31 25.19 5.48
C GLU A 597 14.21 24.11 5.66
N ASN A 598 13.62 23.58 4.57
CA ASN A 598 12.51 22.58 4.57
C ASN A 598 11.25 23.00 5.33
N ASN A 599 11.04 24.28 5.59
CA ASN A 599 9.88 24.75 6.36
C ASN A 599 8.58 24.65 5.54
N PHE A 600 8.61 24.92 4.22
CA PHE A 600 7.51 24.68 3.29
C PHE A 600 8.07 24.15 1.97
N LYS A 601 7.51 23.06 1.47
CA LYS A 601 7.82 22.59 0.13
C LYS A 601 7.29 23.61 -0.87
N TYR A 602 8.17 24.09 -1.76
CA TYR A 602 7.79 24.93 -2.87
C TYR A 602 6.75 24.21 -3.71
N ASN A 603 5.54 24.76 -3.77
CA ASN A 603 4.43 24.14 -4.46
C ASN A 603 3.92 25.04 -5.61
N PHE A 604 3.16 24.44 -6.49
CA PHE A 604 2.59 25.11 -7.65
C PHE A 604 1.76 26.34 -7.25
N TYR A 605 0.99 26.25 -6.17
CA TYR A 605 0.15 27.37 -5.74
C TYR A 605 0.95 28.61 -5.36
N ILE A 606 2.05 28.48 -4.65
CA ILE A 606 2.93 29.62 -4.33
C ILE A 606 3.50 30.19 -5.59
N LYS A 607 4.00 29.34 -6.50
CA LYS A 607 4.64 29.76 -7.76
C LYS A 607 3.66 30.42 -8.73
N GLU A 608 2.54 29.77 -9.00
CA GLU A 608 1.64 30.16 -10.08
C GLU A 608 0.52 31.11 -9.64
N VAL A 609 0.28 31.24 -8.34
CA VAL A 609 -0.75 32.14 -7.81
C VAL A 609 -0.13 33.27 -6.99
N ILE A 610 0.54 32.95 -5.87
CA ILE A 610 1.02 33.97 -4.93
C ILE A 610 2.06 34.89 -5.57
N LEU A 611 3.10 34.34 -6.21
CA LEU A 611 4.14 35.14 -6.84
C LEU A 611 3.58 36.03 -7.97
N LYS A 612 2.64 35.52 -8.77
CA LYS A 612 2.01 36.32 -9.82
C LYS A 612 1.21 37.50 -9.28
N LEU A 613 0.41 37.25 -8.24
CA LEU A 613 -0.38 38.30 -7.61
C LEU A 613 0.50 39.40 -7.00
N VAL A 614 1.60 39.02 -6.35
CA VAL A 614 2.53 40.03 -5.81
C VAL A 614 3.22 40.81 -6.92
N TYR A 615 3.60 40.14 -8.01
CA TYR A 615 4.20 40.80 -9.19
C TYR A 615 3.23 41.80 -9.86
N GLU A 616 1.96 41.41 -10.05
CA GLU A 616 0.93 42.27 -10.62
C GLU A 616 0.68 43.49 -9.74
N LYS A 617 0.61 43.31 -8.42
CA LYS A 617 0.46 44.39 -7.45
C LYS A 617 1.63 45.39 -7.50
N GLU A 618 2.88 44.92 -7.48
CA GLU A 618 4.07 45.78 -7.58
C GLU A 618 4.05 46.59 -8.87
N LYS A 619 3.67 45.97 -9.99
CA LYS A 619 3.54 46.66 -11.30
C LYS A 619 2.47 47.74 -11.26
N GLU A 620 1.30 47.49 -10.70
CA GLU A 620 0.22 48.47 -10.55
C GLU A 620 0.64 49.65 -9.65
N GLU A 621 1.34 49.38 -8.52
CA GLU A 621 1.87 50.44 -7.65
C GLU A 621 2.86 51.33 -8.40
N ILE A 622 3.80 50.79 -9.17
CA ILE A 622 4.76 51.54 -10.00
C ILE A 622 4.05 52.40 -11.06
N GLU A 623 3.03 51.83 -11.73
CA GLU A 623 2.27 52.59 -12.75
C GLU A 623 1.46 53.73 -12.11
N ASN A 624 0.89 53.53 -10.95
CA ASN A 624 0.14 54.57 -10.21
C ASN A 624 1.08 55.68 -9.71
N ASP A 625 2.27 55.34 -9.23
CA ASP A 625 3.27 56.35 -8.81
C ASP A 625 3.74 57.20 -10.01
N LYS A 626 3.95 56.61 -11.19
CA LYS A 626 4.28 57.34 -12.43
C LYS A 626 3.16 58.32 -12.78
N LYS A 627 1.90 57.85 -12.82
CA LYS A 627 0.74 58.68 -13.12
C LYS A 627 0.56 59.85 -12.12
N ASN A 628 0.84 59.61 -10.83
CA ASN A 628 0.79 60.64 -9.80
C ASN A 628 1.92 61.63 -9.94
N TYR A 629 3.11 61.21 -10.37
CA TYR A 629 4.23 62.07 -10.65
C TYR A 629 3.95 62.97 -11.85
N GLU A 630 3.43 62.42 -12.98
CA GLU A 630 3.03 63.14 -14.18
C GLU A 630 1.93 64.19 -13.88
N LYS A 631 0.93 63.85 -13.04
CA LYS A 631 -0.13 64.77 -12.62
C LYS A 631 0.44 65.92 -11.79
N LYS A 632 1.42 65.69 -10.91
CA LYS A 632 2.07 66.71 -10.11
C LYS A 632 2.94 67.63 -10.95
N GLN A 633 3.59 67.15 -12.03
CA GLN A 633 4.32 67.99 -12.95
C GLN A 633 3.38 68.88 -13.78
N LYS A 634 2.28 68.34 -14.31
CA LYS A 634 1.28 69.17 -15.05
C LYS A 634 0.67 70.25 -14.17
N THR A 635 0.33 69.93 -12.91
CA THR A 635 -0.21 70.97 -11.98
C THR A 635 0.85 72.01 -11.58
N LYS A 636 2.14 71.74 -11.75
CA LYS A 636 3.22 72.70 -11.53
C LYS A 636 3.42 73.56 -12.75
N GLU A 637 3.42 72.97 -13.95
CA GLU A 637 3.48 73.69 -15.23
C GLU A 637 2.28 74.60 -15.43
N ASP A 638 1.06 74.16 -15.07
CA ASP A 638 -0.16 75.00 -15.13
C ASP A 638 -0.08 76.18 -14.14
N LYS A 639 0.54 76.03 -12.93
CA LYS A 639 0.74 77.12 -12.01
C LYS A 639 1.86 78.11 -12.41
N ASP A 640 2.91 77.59 -13.02
CA ASP A 640 4.01 78.40 -13.51
C ASP A 640 3.56 79.20 -14.76
N MET A 641 2.59 78.72 -15.60
CA MET A 641 1.97 79.47 -16.67
C MET A 641 1.02 80.58 -16.19
N ASP A 642 0.22 80.31 -15.15
CA ASP A 642 -0.69 81.32 -14.57
C ASP A 642 0.09 82.47 -13.86
N GLU A 643 1.35 82.26 -13.40
CA GLU A 643 2.21 83.28 -12.82
C GLU A 643 2.97 84.12 -13.92
N GLU A 644 3.13 83.61 -15.14
CA GLU A 644 3.71 84.38 -16.29
C GLU A 644 2.71 85.28 -17.03
N ASP A 645 1.38 85.00 -16.88
CA ASP A 645 0.33 85.85 -17.50
C ASP A 645 -0.06 87.06 -16.58
N ASP A 646 0.42 87.14 -15.33
CA ASP A 646 0.17 88.25 -14.39
C ASP A 646 1.34 89.25 -14.30
N ILE A 647 2.33 89.24 -15.18
CA ILE A 647 3.38 90.22 -15.36
C ILE A 647 3.20 90.92 -16.69
#